data_83142cc15067fc48cdd1a3273dd870ce
#
_entry.id   83142cc15067fc48cdd1a3273dd870ce
#
_cell.length_a   1.000
_cell.length_b   1.000
_cell.length_c   1.000
_cell.angle_alpha   90.00
_cell.angle_beta   90.00
_cell.angle_gamma   90.00
#
_symmetry.space_group_name_H-M   'P 1'
#
loop_
_entity.id
_entity.type
_entity.pdbx_description
1 polymer ?
#
loop_
_entity_poly.entity_id
_entity_poly.type
_entity_poly.pdbx_seq_one_letter_code
_entity_poly.pdbx_strand_id
1 'polypeptide(L)'
;MTPSFCIVLAMAPLCTAFSSAAQSLPVPAAPPTLALDTVQVQAQAYDIRRDDTATRIVVGSQALRQHGDLGLVDALKRLPGITVGTGAPGRSGALSLRGLGAGYTQILLNGQKAPTGFDLDSLTPEMVERVEIIRAPTADQRGEAIAGSINIVLAAGARKDTEQLSVAWGNSQGRNTPSVSWQRNRRAGHRSSAITATASRRAFLVEETGTERVWDAQGTPTVLRDTALRASGKRDVLSLAPSLETTLENGDTLAVQAVADASRFYRITDIDWTTSLGAPLRTTRYQQRTRIDVAQANGSATWTRAFEQGGTFTTKLRLGGNRERYTYRERGYALEGRQNLDDHTDARLTVHDVNSTGKYTLPASGRHALQLGWEGSEDRRDESRVQRLLPVGDEAGWMSDLAFDARIRRLALYAQDDITLSERWSVHAGARWEQIDTRSEGSSFSGIHRRDQVLSPVLHSLWKLPGTTNDQLRIALTRTYRSPSLAALIPRPYTSTNNRPLNPDERGNPELRPELATGVDLSYETFGKDGAQFSLGGYVRRITDVIRTETHLQDGRWVASPVNGGTALTWGMEMDTAVRLPQVIAGAPDVALRFNATANDSRVDDVPGPHNRLDEQVRFSSTLGADHQIRTGWTVGASYTYRTGGTVQVSPGQFEIASYGRELDLYSLWTLGTRGKLRLSLNNALHRAMHTGQSRVSADGTEQLRRQRKASPLWRLQLELPL
;
A
#
# COMPACT_ATOMS: atom_id res chain seq x y z
N MET A 1 30.70 -23.93 14.83
CA MET A 1 30.69 -24.60 13.53
C MET A 1 29.29 -24.39 12.92
N THR A 2 29.18 -23.46 12.02
CA THR A 2 27.95 -23.09 11.34
C THR A 2 28.00 -23.57 9.90
N PRO A 3 27.03 -24.32 9.39
CA PRO A 3 26.94 -24.55 7.97
C PRO A 3 26.23 -23.36 7.28
N SER A 4 26.94 -22.75 6.34
CA SER A 4 26.44 -21.82 5.36
C SER A 4 25.47 -22.55 4.42
N PHE A 5 24.22 -22.19 4.40
CA PHE A 5 23.27 -22.64 3.38
C PHE A 5 23.36 -21.73 2.17
N CYS A 6 24.11 -22.17 1.15
CA CYS A 6 23.94 -21.69 -0.23
C CYS A 6 22.74 -22.44 -0.83
N ILE A 7 21.64 -21.70 -1.06
CA ILE A 7 20.56 -22.20 -1.93
C ILE A 7 20.95 -21.81 -3.36
N VAL A 8 21.53 -22.76 -4.07
CA VAL A 8 21.71 -22.73 -5.52
C VAL A 8 20.40 -23.24 -6.12
N LEU A 9 19.61 -22.34 -6.73
CA LEU A 9 18.50 -22.75 -7.58
C LEU A 9 19.09 -23.29 -8.90
N ALA A 10 19.21 -24.60 -9.00
CA ALA A 10 19.54 -25.26 -10.25
C ALA A 10 18.29 -25.31 -11.13
N MET A 11 18.16 -24.39 -12.06
CA MET A 11 17.30 -24.55 -13.25
C MET A 11 18.14 -25.17 -14.35
N ALA A 12 17.93 -26.46 -14.62
CA ALA A 12 18.49 -27.14 -15.76
C ALA A 12 17.86 -26.60 -17.07
N PRO A 13 18.68 -26.35 -18.11
CA PRO A 13 18.14 -25.97 -19.41
C PRO A 13 17.77 -27.23 -20.20
N LEU A 14 16.49 -27.42 -20.50
CA LEU A 14 16.07 -28.29 -21.60
C LEU A 14 16.15 -27.48 -22.91
N CYS A 15 17.29 -27.53 -23.56
CA CYS A 15 17.44 -27.14 -24.96
C CYS A 15 17.66 -28.42 -25.78
N THR A 16 16.58 -28.86 -26.44
CA THR A 16 16.72 -29.77 -27.59
C THR A 16 16.68 -28.94 -28.85
N ALA A 17 17.76 -28.98 -29.59
CA ALA A 17 17.90 -28.35 -30.89
C ALA A 17 17.10 -29.13 -31.94
N PHE A 18 16.22 -28.42 -32.66
CA PHE A 18 15.76 -28.86 -34.00
C PHE A 18 16.22 -27.84 -35.03
N SER A 19 17.17 -28.27 -35.84
CA SER A 19 17.56 -27.60 -37.07
C SER A 19 16.60 -28.02 -38.18
N SER A 20 15.89 -27.08 -38.81
CA SER A 20 15.34 -27.31 -40.14
C SER A 20 15.55 -26.04 -40.99
N ALA A 21 16.17 -26.24 -42.11
CA ALA A 21 16.43 -25.27 -43.10
C ALA A 21 15.12 -24.89 -43.83
N ALA A 22 14.84 -23.60 -43.95
CA ALA A 22 13.80 -23.08 -44.82
C ALA A 22 14.35 -21.99 -45.73
N GLN A 23 14.09 -22.17 -46.99
CA GLN A 23 14.47 -21.31 -48.10
C GLN A 23 13.78 -19.94 -48.02
N SER A 24 14.54 -18.91 -48.36
CA SER A 24 14.09 -17.52 -48.40
C SER A 24 13.36 -17.16 -49.72
N LEU A 25 12.16 -16.60 -49.59
CA LEU A 25 11.50 -15.83 -50.66
C LEU A 25 11.60 -14.32 -50.35
N PRO A 26 11.71 -13.45 -51.34
CA PRO A 26 11.94 -12.02 -51.13
C PRO A 26 10.68 -11.31 -50.62
N VAL A 27 10.85 -10.51 -49.54
CA VAL A 27 9.81 -9.67 -48.93
C VAL A 27 9.83 -8.29 -49.59
N PRO A 28 8.67 -7.70 -49.96
CA PRO A 28 8.62 -6.32 -50.44
C PRO A 28 8.90 -5.30 -49.31
N ALA A 29 9.57 -4.21 -49.69
CA ALA A 29 9.94 -3.14 -48.77
C ALA A 29 8.75 -2.47 -48.09
N ALA A 30 8.78 -2.38 -46.77
CA ALA A 30 7.79 -1.68 -45.95
C ALA A 30 7.99 -0.15 -45.99
N PRO A 31 6.93 0.66 -45.93
CA PRO A 31 7.02 2.11 -45.89
C PRO A 31 7.57 2.62 -44.55
N PRO A 32 8.11 3.84 -44.45
CA PRO A 32 8.78 4.34 -43.27
C PRO A 32 7.80 4.57 -42.10
N THR A 33 8.05 3.91 -41.00
CA THR A 33 7.28 4.06 -39.75
C THR A 33 7.70 5.32 -38.99
N LEU A 34 6.76 6.23 -38.86
CA LEU A 34 6.84 7.39 -37.97
C LEU A 34 6.84 6.96 -36.49
N ALA A 35 7.63 7.65 -35.68
CA ALA A 35 7.79 7.39 -34.24
C ALA A 35 6.49 7.67 -33.45
N LEU A 36 5.79 6.61 -33.01
CA LEU A 36 4.46 6.68 -32.37
C LEU A 36 4.40 6.14 -30.92
N ASP A 37 5.53 5.91 -30.23
CA ASP A 37 5.51 5.05 -29.04
C ASP A 37 5.19 5.69 -27.70
N THR A 38 5.37 6.98 -27.55
CA THR A 38 5.08 7.67 -26.25
C THR A 38 3.61 8.10 -26.14
N VAL A 39 2.98 8.34 -27.27
CA VAL A 39 1.58 8.79 -27.35
C VAL A 39 0.60 7.65 -27.08
N GLN A 40 0.91 6.41 -27.47
CA GLN A 40 -0.03 5.28 -27.37
C GLN A 40 -0.31 4.82 -25.93
N VAL A 41 0.66 4.84 -25.01
CA VAL A 41 0.43 4.39 -23.61
C VAL A 41 -0.39 5.41 -22.83
N GLN A 42 -0.18 6.70 -23.07
CA GLN A 42 -0.99 7.75 -22.46
C GLN A 42 -2.40 7.77 -23.05
N ALA A 43 -2.55 7.57 -24.36
CA ALA A 43 -3.84 7.45 -25.03
C ALA A 43 -4.65 6.26 -24.48
N GLN A 44 -4.04 5.09 -24.33
CA GLN A 44 -4.72 3.90 -23.81
C GLN A 44 -5.19 4.07 -22.34
N ALA A 45 -4.39 4.70 -21.48
CA ALA A 45 -4.78 5.00 -20.09
C ALA A 45 -5.91 6.04 -20.02
N TYR A 46 -5.90 7.01 -20.91
CA TYR A 46 -6.92 8.02 -21.07
C TYR A 46 -8.25 7.43 -21.56
N ASP A 47 -8.20 6.55 -22.55
CA ASP A 47 -9.36 5.89 -23.10
C ASP A 47 -10.03 4.94 -22.09
N ILE A 48 -9.23 4.17 -21.33
CA ILE A 48 -9.75 3.30 -20.26
C ILE A 48 -10.53 4.12 -19.22
N ARG A 49 -9.97 5.26 -18.77
CA ARG A 49 -10.67 6.12 -17.80
C ARG A 49 -11.97 6.69 -18.37
N ARG A 50 -11.97 7.05 -19.63
CA ARG A 50 -13.12 7.69 -20.30
C ARG A 50 -14.25 6.71 -20.58
N ASP A 51 -13.95 5.51 -21.02
CA ASP A 51 -14.94 4.58 -21.59
C ASP A 51 -15.38 3.48 -20.62
N ASP A 52 -14.60 3.22 -19.56
CA ASP A 52 -14.99 2.25 -18.51
C ASP A 52 -16.19 2.80 -17.70
N THR A 53 -17.23 1.98 -17.52
CA THR A 53 -18.40 2.34 -16.70
C THR A 53 -18.01 2.48 -15.22
N ALA A 54 -17.04 1.72 -14.74
CA ALA A 54 -16.49 1.84 -13.38
C ALA A 54 -15.47 2.98 -13.27
N THR A 55 -15.47 3.69 -12.14
CA THR A 55 -14.53 4.80 -11.89
C THR A 55 -13.12 4.27 -11.59
N ARG A 56 -12.19 4.43 -12.56
CA ARG A 56 -10.81 4.00 -12.45
C ARG A 56 -9.85 5.11 -12.89
N ILE A 57 -8.84 5.40 -12.08
CA ILE A 57 -7.72 6.28 -12.45
C ILE A 57 -6.52 5.41 -12.77
N VAL A 58 -5.91 5.60 -13.94
CA VAL A 58 -4.75 4.84 -14.39
C VAL A 58 -3.52 5.75 -14.46
N VAL A 59 -2.44 5.36 -13.77
CA VAL A 59 -1.16 6.08 -13.75
C VAL A 59 -0.08 5.18 -14.30
N GLY A 60 0.47 5.53 -15.45
CA GLY A 60 1.49 4.74 -16.15
C GLY A 60 2.89 4.86 -15.54
N SER A 61 3.78 3.95 -15.93
CA SER A 61 5.15 3.83 -15.42
C SER A 61 6.00 5.10 -15.57
N GLN A 62 5.78 5.88 -16.61
CA GLN A 62 6.52 7.14 -16.81
C GLN A 62 6.24 8.15 -15.70
N ALA A 63 4.97 8.34 -15.34
CA ALA A 63 4.57 9.22 -14.25
C ALA A 63 5.07 8.71 -12.88
N LEU A 64 5.08 7.39 -12.66
CA LEU A 64 5.61 6.78 -11.44
C LEU A 64 7.12 7.00 -11.28
N ARG A 65 7.90 7.01 -12.38
CA ARG A 65 9.35 7.20 -12.36
C ARG A 65 9.80 8.65 -12.39
N GLN A 66 8.89 9.60 -12.55
CA GLN A 66 9.19 11.00 -12.85
C GLN A 66 10.06 11.67 -11.77
N HIS A 67 9.84 11.39 -10.50
CA HIS A 67 10.57 11.99 -9.38
C HIS A 67 11.83 11.23 -8.93
N GLY A 68 12.09 10.04 -9.50
CA GLY A 68 13.26 9.22 -9.16
C GLY A 68 13.19 8.61 -7.77
N ASP A 69 12.03 8.17 -7.36
CA ASP A 69 11.79 7.56 -6.05
C ASP A 69 12.54 6.24 -5.88
N LEU A 70 12.96 5.94 -4.65
CA LEU A 70 13.63 4.70 -4.32
C LEU A 70 12.65 3.51 -4.26
N GLY A 71 11.45 3.73 -3.75
CA GLY A 71 10.42 2.71 -3.60
C GLY A 71 9.10 3.14 -4.21
N LEU A 72 8.27 2.15 -4.51
CA LEU A 72 6.96 2.41 -5.10
C LEU A 72 6.06 3.26 -4.18
N VAL A 73 6.11 3.04 -2.87
CA VAL A 73 5.29 3.80 -1.89
C VAL A 73 5.59 5.30 -1.96
N ASP A 74 6.85 5.68 -2.18
CA ASP A 74 7.26 7.09 -2.32
C ASP A 74 6.65 7.75 -3.58
N ALA A 75 6.47 7.00 -4.66
CA ALA A 75 5.78 7.46 -5.87
C ALA A 75 4.26 7.55 -5.66
N LEU A 76 3.68 6.56 -4.98
CA LEU A 76 2.23 6.46 -4.76
C LEU A 76 1.66 7.61 -3.91
N LYS A 77 2.43 8.16 -2.96
CA LYS A 77 1.97 9.27 -2.08
C LYS A 77 1.53 10.53 -2.83
N ARG A 78 1.96 10.69 -4.10
CA ARG A 78 1.61 11.83 -4.96
C ARG A 78 0.42 11.59 -5.87
N LEU A 79 -0.13 10.36 -5.86
CA LEU A 79 -1.27 10.00 -6.70
C LEU A 79 -2.61 10.46 -6.08
N PRO A 80 -3.63 10.69 -6.91
CA PRO A 80 -4.92 11.20 -6.49
C PRO A 80 -5.57 10.37 -5.36
N GLY A 81 -5.95 11.03 -4.27
CA GLY A 81 -6.65 10.43 -3.14
C GLY A 81 -5.82 9.50 -2.27
N ILE A 82 -4.54 9.27 -2.60
CA ILE A 82 -3.65 8.40 -1.81
C ILE A 82 -3.00 9.22 -0.69
N THR A 83 -3.04 8.66 0.51
CA THR A 83 -2.27 9.14 1.65
C THR A 83 -1.42 8.02 2.21
N VAL A 84 -0.28 8.36 2.82
CA VAL A 84 0.61 7.41 3.47
C VAL A 84 0.62 7.71 4.96
N GLY A 85 0.30 6.72 5.76
CA GLY A 85 0.30 6.81 7.22
C GLY A 85 1.71 7.02 7.78
N THR A 86 1.81 7.21 9.09
CA THR A 86 3.10 7.28 9.77
C THR A 86 3.65 5.87 9.95
N GLY A 87 4.75 5.55 9.27
CA GLY A 87 5.44 4.27 9.43
C GLY A 87 6.35 4.22 10.66
N ALA A 88 6.65 3.00 11.11
CA ALA A 88 7.73 2.78 12.08
C ALA A 88 9.07 3.28 11.51
N PRO A 89 10.06 3.67 12.36
CA PRO A 89 11.36 4.11 11.89
C PRO A 89 11.98 3.15 10.86
N GLY A 90 12.26 3.64 9.65
CA GLY A 90 12.85 2.88 8.56
C GLY A 90 11.87 2.01 7.74
N ARG A 91 10.57 2.11 7.95
CA ARG A 91 9.53 1.46 7.17
C ARG A 91 8.52 2.49 6.67
N SER A 92 7.98 2.28 5.49
CA SER A 92 6.88 3.10 4.97
C SER A 92 5.60 2.85 5.76
N GLY A 93 4.76 3.89 5.87
CA GLY A 93 3.43 3.74 6.44
C GLY A 93 2.45 3.03 5.51
N ALA A 94 1.30 2.65 6.03
CA ALA A 94 0.25 2.04 5.23
C ALA A 94 -0.31 3.04 4.19
N LEU A 95 -0.60 2.52 3.00
CA LEU A 95 -1.31 3.27 1.96
C LEU A 95 -2.79 3.31 2.30
N SER A 96 -3.40 4.47 2.13
CA SER A 96 -4.83 4.65 2.32
C SER A 96 -5.45 5.56 1.27
N LEU A 97 -6.71 5.30 0.95
CA LEU A 97 -7.55 6.10 0.08
C LEU A 97 -8.57 6.88 0.89
N ARG A 98 -9.01 8.03 0.39
CA ARG A 98 -10.08 8.84 1.00
C ARG A 98 -9.79 9.23 2.45
N GLY A 99 -8.51 9.31 2.80
CA GLY A 99 -8.08 9.63 4.15
C GLY A 99 -8.50 8.62 5.22
N LEU A 100 -9.12 7.48 4.86
CA LEU A 100 -9.49 6.43 5.80
C LEU A 100 -8.23 5.68 6.27
N GLY A 101 -8.22 5.27 7.53
CA GLY A 101 -7.09 4.60 8.16
C GLY A 101 -6.70 3.26 7.53
N ALA A 102 -5.70 2.64 8.12
CA ALA A 102 -5.17 1.36 7.64
C ALA A 102 -6.25 0.25 7.57
N GLY A 103 -6.20 -0.55 6.51
CA GLY A 103 -7.10 -1.70 6.30
C GLY A 103 -8.40 -1.38 5.56
N TYR A 104 -8.77 -0.10 5.36
CA TYR A 104 -9.92 0.28 4.53
C TYR A 104 -9.60 0.27 3.04
N THR A 105 -8.34 0.36 2.67
CA THR A 105 -7.85 0.32 1.29
C THR A 105 -7.29 -1.06 0.97
N GLN A 106 -7.76 -1.67 -0.11
CA GLN A 106 -7.20 -2.93 -0.59
C GLN A 106 -6.05 -2.69 -1.55
N ILE A 107 -4.94 -3.38 -1.32
CA ILE A 107 -3.82 -3.41 -2.27
C ILE A 107 -3.94 -4.66 -3.12
N LEU A 108 -3.94 -4.45 -4.43
CA LEU A 108 -3.96 -5.53 -5.42
C LEU A 108 -2.62 -5.60 -6.15
N LEU A 109 -2.21 -6.80 -6.49
CA LEU A 109 -1.07 -7.08 -7.37
C LEU A 109 -1.60 -7.83 -8.60
N ASN A 110 -1.51 -7.19 -9.76
CA ASN A 110 -2.07 -7.72 -11.02
C ASN A 110 -3.56 -8.12 -10.91
N GLY A 111 -4.38 -7.29 -10.23
CA GLY A 111 -5.81 -7.49 -10.06
C GLY A 111 -6.23 -8.47 -8.95
N GLN A 112 -5.29 -9.11 -8.26
CA GLN A 112 -5.57 -9.99 -7.12
C GLN A 112 -5.06 -9.37 -5.82
N LYS A 113 -5.73 -9.62 -4.69
CA LYS A 113 -5.28 -9.11 -3.38
C LYS A 113 -3.82 -9.43 -3.16
N ALA A 114 -3.01 -8.44 -2.78
CA ALA A 114 -1.62 -8.69 -2.41
C ALA A 114 -1.55 -9.70 -1.25
N PRO A 115 -0.56 -10.61 -1.25
CA PRO A 115 -0.41 -11.61 -0.20
C PRO A 115 -0.34 -10.98 1.19
N THR A 116 -0.81 -11.70 2.19
CA THR A 116 -0.68 -11.26 3.59
C THR A 116 0.79 -11.09 3.95
N GLY A 117 1.14 -9.91 4.47
CA GLY A 117 2.55 -9.58 4.81
C GLY A 117 3.42 -9.22 3.60
N PHE A 118 2.83 -9.04 2.41
CA PHE A 118 3.58 -8.55 1.25
C PHE A 118 4.14 -7.16 1.51
N ASP A 119 5.43 -7.03 1.28
CA ASP A 119 6.16 -5.80 1.56
C ASP A 119 6.24 -4.91 0.30
N LEU A 120 5.42 -3.87 0.27
CA LEU A 120 5.39 -2.89 -0.83
C LEU A 120 6.71 -2.12 -0.99
N ASP A 121 7.51 -2.00 0.08
CA ASP A 121 8.81 -1.34 0.03
C ASP A 121 9.85 -2.15 -0.78
N SER A 122 9.54 -3.41 -1.13
CA SER A 122 10.37 -4.24 -2.00
C SER A 122 10.16 -3.94 -3.48
N LEU A 123 9.03 -3.31 -3.84
CA LEU A 123 8.75 -2.90 -5.22
C LEU A 123 9.38 -1.55 -5.53
N THR A 124 9.98 -1.47 -6.72
CA THR A 124 10.48 -0.22 -7.28
C THR A 124 9.60 0.25 -8.45
N PRO A 125 9.57 1.55 -8.76
CA PRO A 125 8.79 2.06 -9.90
C PRO A 125 9.13 1.40 -11.24
N GLU A 126 10.34 0.85 -11.39
CA GLU A 126 10.81 0.15 -12.60
C GLU A 126 10.10 -1.19 -12.81
N MET A 127 9.64 -1.85 -11.74
CA MET A 127 8.91 -3.13 -11.81
C MET A 127 7.45 -2.96 -12.20
N VAL A 128 6.94 -1.71 -12.20
CA VAL A 128 5.51 -1.42 -12.34
C VAL A 128 5.22 -0.85 -13.73
N GLU A 129 4.25 -1.43 -14.43
CA GLU A 129 3.73 -0.92 -15.69
C GLU A 129 2.78 0.24 -15.47
N ARG A 130 1.84 0.06 -14.55
CA ARG A 130 0.86 1.07 -14.16
C ARG A 130 0.27 0.81 -12.77
N VAL A 131 -0.31 1.84 -12.21
CA VAL A 131 -1.14 1.75 -11.00
C VAL A 131 -2.55 2.18 -11.34
N GLU A 132 -3.53 1.40 -10.89
CA GLU A 132 -4.94 1.67 -11.07
C GLU A 132 -5.57 1.96 -9.71
N ILE A 133 -6.17 3.13 -9.56
CA ILE A 133 -6.92 3.53 -8.36
C ILE A 133 -8.39 3.29 -8.64
N ILE A 134 -8.99 2.32 -7.97
CA ILE A 134 -10.36 1.87 -8.15
C ILE A 134 -11.17 2.37 -6.96
N ARG A 135 -12.06 3.32 -7.21
CA ARG A 135 -12.85 3.98 -6.15
C ARG A 135 -14.07 3.19 -5.70
N ALA A 136 -14.66 2.42 -6.63
CA ALA A 136 -15.79 1.54 -6.37
C ALA A 136 -15.55 0.22 -7.13
N PRO A 137 -15.61 -0.95 -6.46
CA PRO A 137 -15.36 -2.23 -7.10
C PRO A 137 -16.48 -2.64 -8.04
N THR A 138 -16.16 -3.44 -9.05
CA THR A 138 -17.08 -4.24 -9.87
C THR A 138 -17.28 -5.63 -9.25
N ALA A 139 -18.25 -6.42 -9.69
CA ALA A 139 -18.54 -7.72 -9.09
C ALA A 139 -17.40 -8.74 -9.28
N ASP A 140 -16.57 -8.61 -10.32
CA ASP A 140 -15.38 -9.44 -10.55
C ASP A 140 -14.23 -9.11 -9.58
N GLN A 141 -14.34 -8.02 -8.83
CA GLN A 141 -13.38 -7.61 -7.81
C GLN A 141 -13.88 -7.98 -6.41
N ARG A 142 -12.95 -8.21 -5.49
CA ARG A 142 -13.33 -8.45 -4.09
C ARG A 142 -14.04 -7.24 -3.51
N GLY A 143 -15.14 -7.48 -2.79
CA GLY A 143 -15.83 -6.46 -2.02
C GLY A 143 -15.05 -5.94 -0.78
N GLU A 144 -13.86 -6.50 -0.51
CA GLU A 144 -13.02 -6.18 0.66
C GLU A 144 -12.26 -4.84 0.49
N ALA A 145 -13.00 -3.76 0.21
CA ALA A 145 -12.42 -2.45 -0.09
C ALA A 145 -13.38 -1.29 0.20
N ILE A 146 -13.57 -0.93 1.47
CA ILE A 146 -14.51 0.15 1.85
C ILE A 146 -14.08 1.51 1.27
N ALA A 147 -12.78 1.81 1.29
CA ALA A 147 -12.24 3.06 0.73
C ALA A 147 -11.96 2.97 -0.78
N GLY A 148 -11.83 1.77 -1.32
CA GLY A 148 -11.39 1.49 -2.68
C GLY A 148 -10.13 0.63 -2.72
N SER A 149 -9.61 0.38 -3.92
CA SER A 149 -8.45 -0.48 -4.16
C SER A 149 -7.36 0.25 -4.93
N ILE A 150 -6.10 -0.09 -4.64
CA ILE A 150 -4.92 0.32 -5.40
C ILE A 150 -4.37 -0.93 -6.07
N ASN A 151 -4.52 -1.06 -7.38
CA ASN A 151 -4.02 -2.18 -8.15
C ASN A 151 -2.67 -1.84 -8.77
N ILE A 152 -1.63 -2.55 -8.34
CA ILE A 152 -0.28 -2.44 -8.87
C ILE A 152 -0.14 -3.50 -9.96
N VAL A 153 -0.03 -3.04 -11.21
CA VAL A 153 0.18 -3.92 -12.36
C VAL A 153 1.66 -3.96 -12.65
N LEU A 154 2.24 -5.15 -12.48
CA LEU A 154 3.65 -5.37 -12.76
C LEU A 154 3.91 -5.36 -14.27
N ALA A 155 5.12 -4.92 -14.65
CA ALA A 155 5.53 -4.91 -16.05
C ALA A 155 5.42 -6.32 -16.65
N ALA A 156 4.57 -6.45 -17.65
CA ALA A 156 4.42 -7.64 -18.47
C ALA A 156 5.28 -7.49 -19.73
N GLY A 157 5.29 -8.52 -20.56
CA GLY A 157 6.11 -8.60 -21.75
C GLY A 157 6.18 -7.34 -22.62
N ALA A 158 7.33 -7.10 -23.18
CA ALA A 158 7.67 -5.86 -23.89
C ALA A 158 7.10 -5.77 -25.30
N ARG A 159 6.75 -4.56 -25.71
CA ARG A 159 6.41 -4.26 -27.12
C ARG A 159 7.66 -4.13 -28.00
N LYS A 160 8.81 -3.80 -27.42
CA LYS A 160 10.12 -3.63 -28.09
C LYS A 160 11.24 -4.23 -27.26
N ASP A 161 12.31 -4.65 -27.92
CA ASP A 161 13.55 -5.04 -27.26
C ASP A 161 14.18 -3.80 -26.65
N THR A 162 14.37 -3.83 -25.35
CA THR A 162 15.05 -2.76 -24.60
C THR A 162 15.84 -3.37 -23.46
N GLU A 163 17.01 -2.81 -23.22
CA GLU A 163 17.82 -3.13 -22.07
C GLU A 163 18.27 -1.84 -21.39
N GLN A 164 18.13 -1.75 -20.08
CA GLN A 164 18.41 -0.53 -19.33
C GLN A 164 19.07 -0.86 -18.01
N LEU A 165 20.12 -0.11 -17.68
CA LEU A 165 20.77 -0.10 -16.37
C LEU A 165 20.48 1.24 -15.69
N SER A 166 20.02 1.22 -14.45
CA SER A 166 19.84 2.42 -13.63
C SER A 166 20.72 2.30 -12.38
N VAL A 167 21.56 3.29 -12.14
CA VAL A 167 22.40 3.40 -10.96
C VAL A 167 22.04 4.68 -10.24
N ALA A 168 21.77 4.59 -8.95
CA ALA A 168 21.44 5.78 -8.18
C ALA A 168 22.12 5.79 -6.82
N TRP A 169 22.39 7.00 -6.35
CA TRP A 169 22.93 7.25 -5.03
C TRP A 169 22.20 8.42 -4.39
N GLY A 170 21.76 8.21 -3.17
CA GLY A 170 21.09 9.23 -2.37
C GLY A 170 21.72 9.37 -0.99
N ASN A 171 21.47 10.49 -0.36
CA ASN A 171 21.91 10.75 1.00
C ASN A 171 20.85 11.55 1.77
N SER A 172 20.61 11.13 3.01
CA SER A 172 19.81 11.85 4.00
C SER A 172 20.53 11.80 5.34
N GLN A 173 20.81 12.94 5.95
CA GLN A 173 21.52 13.04 7.23
C GLN A 173 22.84 12.23 7.28
N GLY A 174 23.64 12.24 6.22
CA GLY A 174 24.87 11.45 6.13
C GLY A 174 24.65 9.94 5.94
N ARG A 175 23.42 9.49 5.70
CA ARG A 175 23.06 8.08 5.45
C ARG A 175 22.90 7.84 3.96
N ASN A 176 23.73 6.97 3.40
CA ASN A 176 23.74 6.67 1.97
C ASN A 176 22.68 5.63 1.60
N THR A 177 22.00 5.87 0.47
CA THR A 177 20.95 5.01 -0.08
C THR A 177 21.24 4.64 -1.54
N PRO A 178 22.27 3.81 -1.80
CA PRO A 178 22.58 3.34 -3.15
C PRO A 178 21.51 2.39 -3.67
N SER A 179 21.31 2.40 -5.00
CA SER A 179 20.52 1.37 -5.68
C SER A 179 21.03 1.13 -7.10
N VAL A 180 20.85 -0.12 -7.56
CA VAL A 180 21.09 -0.54 -8.93
C VAL A 180 19.88 -1.30 -9.40
N SER A 181 19.40 -1.00 -10.61
CA SER A 181 18.30 -1.71 -11.27
C SER A 181 18.70 -2.03 -12.70
N TRP A 182 18.54 -3.28 -13.08
CA TRP A 182 18.71 -3.75 -14.44
C TRP A 182 17.39 -4.28 -14.95
N GLN A 183 16.97 -3.82 -16.13
CA GLN A 183 15.76 -4.22 -16.81
C GLN A 183 16.08 -4.65 -18.23
N ARG A 184 15.57 -5.81 -18.63
CA ARG A 184 15.66 -6.30 -19.99
C ARG A 184 14.29 -6.77 -20.46
N ASN A 185 13.90 -6.27 -21.62
CA ASN A 185 12.66 -6.61 -22.30
C ASN A 185 13.02 -7.22 -23.66
N ARG A 186 12.38 -8.32 -24.04
CA ARG A 186 12.57 -8.99 -25.33
C ARG A 186 11.26 -9.41 -25.94
N ARG A 187 11.17 -9.26 -27.24
CA ARG A 187 10.09 -9.79 -28.05
C ARG A 187 10.64 -10.65 -29.18
N ALA A 188 10.14 -11.87 -29.31
CA ALA A 188 10.50 -12.82 -30.36
C ALA A 188 9.23 -13.49 -30.89
N GLY A 189 8.75 -13.05 -32.05
CA GLY A 189 7.49 -13.53 -32.64
C GLY A 189 6.30 -13.34 -31.70
N HIS A 190 5.69 -14.45 -31.30
CA HIS A 190 4.53 -14.50 -30.40
C HIS A 190 4.90 -14.50 -28.90
N ARG A 191 6.20 -14.42 -28.57
CA ARG A 191 6.70 -14.42 -27.18
C ARG A 191 7.22 -13.05 -26.82
N SER A 192 6.84 -12.60 -25.63
CA SER A 192 7.29 -11.37 -25.02
C SER A 192 7.76 -11.68 -23.60
N SER A 193 8.94 -11.24 -23.24
CA SER A 193 9.50 -11.47 -21.88
C SER A 193 10.10 -10.21 -21.32
N ALA A 194 9.99 -10.04 -20.01
CA ALA A 194 10.67 -9.00 -19.27
C ALA A 194 11.32 -9.58 -18.03
N ILE A 195 12.43 -9.00 -17.62
CA ILE A 195 13.07 -9.29 -16.34
C ILE A 195 13.58 -7.99 -15.75
N THR A 196 13.25 -7.73 -14.49
CA THR A 196 13.79 -6.62 -13.72
C THR A 196 14.49 -7.17 -12.49
N ALA A 197 15.75 -6.78 -12.29
CA ALA A 197 16.53 -7.13 -11.10
C ALA A 197 16.96 -5.84 -10.41
N THR A 198 16.74 -5.73 -9.10
CA THR A 198 17.12 -4.55 -8.32
C THR A 198 17.86 -4.94 -7.06
N ALA A 199 18.89 -4.13 -6.70
CA ALA A 199 19.55 -4.20 -5.42
C ALA A 199 19.57 -2.79 -4.82
N SER A 200 19.09 -2.64 -3.59
CA SER A 200 19.00 -1.32 -2.97
C SER A 200 19.31 -1.37 -1.47
N ARG A 201 19.81 -0.26 -0.96
CA ARG A 201 19.96 0.01 0.47
C ARG A 201 19.23 1.29 0.83
N ARG A 202 18.36 1.24 1.83
CA ARG A 202 17.76 2.40 2.47
C ARG A 202 18.30 2.51 3.89
N ALA A 203 19.23 3.45 4.13
CA ALA A 203 19.70 3.77 5.46
C ALA A 203 18.92 4.97 6.01
N PHE A 204 18.71 5.03 7.33
CA PHE A 204 17.89 6.07 7.96
C PHE A 204 18.42 6.46 9.33
N LEU A 205 18.09 7.68 9.73
CA LEU A 205 18.21 8.20 11.10
C LEU A 205 16.88 8.89 11.45
N VAL A 206 16.31 8.55 12.59
CA VAL A 206 15.11 9.18 13.14
C VAL A 206 15.46 9.74 14.50
N GLU A 207 15.18 11.02 14.71
CA GLU A 207 15.26 11.69 15.98
C GLU A 207 13.88 12.19 16.37
N GLU A 208 13.44 11.83 17.55
CA GLU A 208 12.13 12.20 18.09
C GLU A 208 12.27 12.64 19.54
N THR A 209 11.60 13.72 19.90
CA THR A 209 11.44 14.17 21.27
C THR A 209 9.99 14.07 21.68
N GLY A 210 9.72 13.82 22.94
CA GLY A 210 8.36 13.74 23.46
C GLY A 210 8.25 14.35 24.85
N THR A 211 7.03 14.73 25.21
CA THR A 211 6.67 15.23 26.54
C THR A 211 5.42 14.51 27.00
N GLU A 212 5.49 13.89 28.16
CA GLU A 212 4.36 13.29 28.87
C GLU A 212 3.97 14.18 30.05
N ARG A 213 2.68 14.47 30.16
CA ARG A 213 2.11 15.27 31.23
C ARG A 213 0.89 14.56 31.79
N VAL A 214 0.78 14.51 33.11
CA VAL A 214 -0.39 13.99 33.81
C VAL A 214 -0.88 15.05 34.81
N TRP A 215 -2.19 15.25 34.80
CA TRP A 215 -2.91 16.11 35.72
C TRP A 215 -3.91 15.25 36.51
N ASP A 216 -4.10 15.56 37.79
CA ASP A 216 -5.16 14.96 38.58
C ASP A 216 -6.55 15.47 38.19
N ALA A 217 -7.60 15.02 38.88
CA ALA A 217 -8.98 15.44 38.68
C ALA A 217 -9.23 16.94 38.94
N GLN A 218 -8.38 17.58 39.72
CA GLN A 218 -8.41 19.01 40.05
C GLN A 218 -7.61 19.85 39.04
N GLY A 219 -6.93 19.22 38.09
CA GLY A 219 -6.12 19.88 37.07
C GLY A 219 -4.71 20.24 37.56
N THR A 220 -4.26 19.70 38.71
CA THR A 220 -2.91 19.89 39.24
C THR A 220 -1.96 18.96 38.49
N PRO A 221 -0.81 19.45 37.96
CA PRO A 221 0.20 18.60 37.37
C PRO A 221 0.79 17.63 38.39
N THR A 222 0.75 16.34 38.11
CA THR A 222 1.30 15.28 38.98
C THR A 222 2.50 14.59 38.35
N VAL A 223 2.62 14.62 37.01
CA VAL A 223 3.76 14.04 36.26
C VAL A 223 4.18 14.98 35.14
N LEU A 224 5.49 15.18 35.04
CA LEU A 224 6.15 15.80 33.89
C LEU A 224 7.37 14.96 33.51
N ARG A 225 7.39 14.40 32.31
CA ARG A 225 8.50 13.62 31.74
C ARG A 225 8.81 14.06 30.36
N ASP A 226 10.09 14.11 30.04
CA ASP A 226 10.57 14.28 28.66
C ASP A 226 11.18 12.97 28.15
N THR A 227 11.08 12.71 26.85
CA THR A 227 11.69 11.57 26.20
C THR A 227 12.48 12.01 24.97
N ALA A 228 13.62 11.39 24.76
CA ALA A 228 14.42 11.49 23.55
C ALA A 228 14.59 10.10 22.95
N LEU A 229 14.25 9.97 21.67
CA LEU A 229 14.41 8.75 20.90
C LEU A 229 15.35 9.00 19.73
N ARG A 230 16.34 8.13 19.58
CA ARG A 230 17.20 8.09 18.41
C ARG A 230 17.21 6.69 17.82
N ALA A 231 16.68 6.54 16.61
CA ALA A 231 16.68 5.29 15.89
C ALA A 231 17.50 5.39 14.61
N SER A 232 18.47 4.51 14.44
CA SER A 232 19.27 4.41 13.23
C SER A 232 19.30 2.99 12.70
N GLY A 233 19.40 2.86 11.38
CA GLY A 233 19.41 1.54 10.78
C GLY A 233 19.52 1.57 9.28
N LYS A 234 19.32 0.39 8.71
CA LYS A 234 19.30 0.19 7.26
C LYS A 234 18.39 -0.97 6.88
N ARG A 235 17.94 -0.92 5.65
CA ARG A 235 17.26 -2.01 4.97
C ARG A 235 17.98 -2.29 3.67
N ASP A 236 18.44 -3.50 3.47
CA ASP A 236 19.02 -4.02 2.23
C ASP A 236 17.96 -4.88 1.55
N VAL A 237 17.72 -4.69 0.25
CA VAL A 237 16.72 -5.40 -0.54
C VAL A 237 17.35 -5.88 -1.84
N LEU A 238 17.11 -7.14 -2.19
CA LEU A 238 17.39 -7.72 -3.50
C LEU A 238 16.06 -8.24 -4.05
N SER A 239 15.66 -7.79 -5.25
CA SER A 239 14.40 -8.18 -5.87
C SER A 239 14.59 -8.61 -7.30
N LEU A 240 13.77 -9.57 -7.75
CA LEU A 240 13.73 -10.10 -9.11
C LEU A 240 12.27 -10.21 -9.56
N ALA A 241 11.95 -9.65 -10.72
CA ALA A 241 10.61 -9.69 -11.31
C ALA A 241 10.66 -10.16 -12.77
N PRO A 242 10.63 -11.47 -13.03
CA PRO A 242 10.49 -12.02 -14.38
C PRO A 242 9.03 -12.04 -14.84
N SER A 243 8.82 -11.87 -16.15
CA SER A 243 7.54 -12.08 -16.81
C SER A 243 7.72 -12.69 -18.19
N LEU A 244 6.75 -13.49 -18.60
CA LEU A 244 6.65 -14.10 -19.91
C LEU A 244 5.19 -14.07 -20.37
N GLU A 245 4.97 -13.62 -21.60
CA GLU A 245 3.68 -13.69 -22.26
C GLU A 245 3.89 -14.35 -23.62
N THR A 246 3.02 -15.27 -23.99
CA THR A 246 3.08 -15.99 -25.25
C THR A 246 1.68 -16.26 -25.80
N THR A 247 1.52 -16.11 -27.10
CA THR A 247 0.35 -16.63 -27.81
C THR A 247 0.68 -18.01 -28.33
N LEU A 248 -0.17 -18.98 -28.00
CA LEU A 248 -0.06 -20.37 -28.42
C LEU A 248 -0.55 -20.54 -29.87
N GLU A 249 -0.25 -21.67 -30.51
CA GLU A 249 -0.65 -21.94 -31.89
C GLU A 249 -2.16 -21.94 -32.10
N ASN A 250 -2.94 -22.30 -31.07
CA ASN A 250 -4.40 -22.28 -31.09
C ASN A 250 -5.01 -20.88 -30.81
N GLY A 251 -4.18 -19.82 -30.71
CA GLY A 251 -4.60 -18.45 -30.43
C GLY A 251 -4.77 -18.12 -28.95
N ASP A 252 -4.66 -19.09 -28.03
CA ASP A 252 -4.74 -18.85 -26.60
C ASP A 252 -3.53 -18.02 -26.14
N THR A 253 -3.71 -17.19 -25.10
CA THR A 253 -2.61 -16.46 -24.48
C THR A 253 -2.27 -17.04 -23.10
N LEU A 254 -0.98 -17.18 -22.83
CA LEU A 254 -0.44 -17.55 -21.53
C LEU A 254 0.49 -16.45 -21.04
N ALA A 255 0.18 -15.86 -19.88
CA ALA A 255 1.03 -14.89 -19.21
C ALA A 255 1.47 -15.44 -17.86
N VAL A 256 2.78 -15.47 -17.64
CA VAL A 256 3.39 -15.88 -16.36
C VAL A 256 4.19 -14.70 -15.81
N GLN A 257 3.96 -14.36 -14.56
CA GLN A 257 4.65 -13.27 -13.88
C GLN A 257 5.04 -13.72 -12.48
N ALA A 258 6.21 -13.31 -12.04
CA ALA A 258 6.64 -13.55 -10.67
C ALA A 258 7.36 -12.33 -10.11
N VAL A 259 7.37 -12.23 -8.80
CA VAL A 259 8.25 -11.33 -8.03
C VAL A 259 8.79 -12.09 -6.85
N ALA A 260 10.08 -12.02 -6.67
CA ALA A 260 10.77 -12.60 -5.51
C ALA A 260 11.71 -11.56 -4.93
N ASP A 261 11.73 -11.42 -3.62
CA ASP A 261 12.69 -10.57 -2.94
C ASP A 261 13.20 -11.17 -1.64
N ALA A 262 14.42 -10.75 -1.30
CA ALA A 262 15.04 -11.00 -0.01
C ALA A 262 15.45 -9.66 0.58
N SER A 263 15.07 -9.43 1.85
CA SER A 263 15.44 -8.19 2.52
C SER A 263 15.96 -8.45 3.93
N ARG A 264 16.85 -7.55 4.36
CA ARG A 264 17.37 -7.51 5.73
C ARG A 264 17.17 -6.11 6.28
N PHE A 265 16.42 -6.01 7.35
CA PHE A 265 16.25 -4.80 8.12
C PHE A 265 17.02 -4.89 9.43
N TYR A 266 17.77 -3.86 9.74
CA TYR A 266 18.48 -3.72 11.01
C TYR A 266 18.23 -2.33 11.59
N ARG A 267 17.90 -2.26 12.89
CA ARG A 267 17.65 -1.02 13.62
C ARG A 267 18.22 -1.09 15.03
N ILE A 268 18.88 0.00 15.45
CA ILE A 268 19.20 0.30 16.84
C ILE A 268 18.34 1.50 17.23
N THR A 269 17.72 1.43 18.40
CA THR A 269 16.93 2.53 18.96
C THR A 269 17.39 2.74 20.40
N ASP A 270 17.77 3.96 20.71
CA ASP A 270 18.05 4.42 22.07
C ASP A 270 16.90 5.34 22.48
N ILE A 271 16.36 5.14 23.68
CA ILE A 271 15.26 5.92 24.26
C ILE A 271 15.65 6.30 25.68
N ASP A 272 15.64 7.59 25.96
CA ASP A 272 15.90 8.15 27.28
C ASP A 272 14.67 8.89 27.80
N TRP A 273 14.33 8.67 29.07
CA TRP A 273 13.27 9.35 29.80
C TRP A 273 13.84 10.16 30.97
N THR A 274 13.46 11.41 31.05
CA THR A 274 13.80 12.32 32.17
C THR A 274 12.51 12.74 32.87
N THR A 275 12.43 12.52 34.18
CA THR A 275 11.28 12.91 35.00
C THR A 275 11.63 14.15 35.80
N SER A 276 10.90 15.25 35.60
CA SER A 276 11.04 16.52 36.30
C SER A 276 10.02 16.67 37.43
N LEU A 277 8.87 15.99 37.34
CA LEU A 277 7.83 15.97 38.35
C LEU A 277 7.25 14.56 38.45
N GLY A 278 6.95 14.10 39.66
CA GLY A 278 6.40 12.77 39.93
C GLY A 278 7.50 11.70 40.06
N ALA A 279 7.08 10.45 40.24
CA ALA A 279 8.01 9.33 40.37
C ALA A 279 8.67 9.00 39.02
N PRO A 280 9.99 8.75 38.98
CA PRO A 280 10.66 8.30 37.78
C PRO A 280 10.10 6.95 37.33
N LEU A 281 10.19 6.67 36.01
CA LEU A 281 9.87 5.36 35.48
C LEU A 281 10.85 4.33 36.01
N ARG A 282 10.38 3.08 36.18
CA ARG A 282 11.26 1.97 36.62
C ARG A 282 12.44 1.78 35.67
N THR A 283 12.20 1.87 34.36
CA THR A 283 13.22 1.83 33.33
C THR A 283 13.25 3.19 32.64
N THR A 284 14.33 3.92 32.77
CA THR A 284 14.48 5.29 32.28
C THR A 284 15.26 5.37 30.98
N ARG A 285 16.10 4.37 30.70
CA ARG A 285 16.84 4.25 29.43
C ARG A 285 16.63 2.87 28.83
N TYR A 286 16.43 2.84 27.50
CA TYR A 286 16.33 1.60 26.73
C TYR A 286 17.29 1.62 25.57
N GLN A 287 17.90 0.47 25.29
CA GLN A 287 18.57 0.18 24.05
C GLN A 287 17.91 -1.01 23.37
N GLN A 288 17.32 -0.78 22.22
CA GLN A 288 16.64 -1.79 21.44
C GLN A 288 17.44 -2.13 20.17
N ARG A 289 17.58 -3.40 19.86
CA ARG A 289 18.17 -3.90 18.63
C ARG A 289 17.15 -4.80 17.94
N THR A 290 16.80 -4.44 16.71
CA THR A 290 15.86 -5.20 15.88
C THR A 290 16.55 -5.68 14.63
N ARG A 291 16.41 -6.95 14.30
CA ARG A 291 16.80 -7.53 13.02
C ARG A 291 15.60 -8.29 12.45
N ILE A 292 15.27 -8.04 11.19
CA ILE A 292 14.23 -8.73 10.46
C ILE A 292 14.83 -9.19 9.13
N ASP A 293 14.87 -10.49 8.91
CA ASP A 293 15.22 -11.11 7.64
C ASP A 293 13.93 -11.61 6.99
N VAL A 294 13.65 -11.17 5.77
CA VAL A 294 12.44 -11.54 5.00
C VAL A 294 12.87 -12.15 3.68
N ALA A 295 12.23 -13.24 3.29
CA ALA A 295 12.27 -13.78 1.94
C ALA A 295 10.83 -14.03 1.49
N GLN A 296 10.44 -13.44 0.37
CA GLN A 296 9.11 -13.65 -0.21
C GLN A 296 9.18 -13.94 -1.69
N ALA A 297 8.21 -14.70 -2.18
CA ALA A 297 8.04 -14.96 -3.60
C ALA A 297 6.55 -15.09 -3.93
N ASN A 298 6.17 -14.51 -5.06
CA ASN A 298 4.82 -14.58 -5.59
C ASN A 298 4.89 -14.82 -7.08
N GLY A 299 4.14 -15.81 -7.56
CA GLY A 299 4.04 -16.13 -8.97
C GLY A 299 2.59 -16.25 -9.39
N SER A 300 2.26 -15.82 -10.59
CA SER A 300 0.93 -16.01 -11.19
C SER A 300 1.03 -16.45 -12.64
N ALA A 301 0.12 -17.35 -13.03
CA ALA A 301 -0.09 -17.76 -14.39
C ALA A 301 -1.54 -17.40 -14.80
N THR A 302 -1.69 -16.71 -15.91
CA THR A 302 -2.97 -16.33 -16.48
C THR A 302 -3.09 -16.98 -17.85
N TRP A 303 -4.14 -17.75 -18.07
CA TRP A 303 -4.48 -18.33 -19.36
C TRP A 303 -5.78 -17.72 -19.85
N THR A 304 -5.78 -17.26 -21.10
CA THR A 304 -6.95 -16.65 -21.74
C THR A 304 -7.20 -17.34 -23.06
N ARG A 305 -8.45 -17.74 -23.29
CA ARG A 305 -8.96 -18.33 -24.52
C ARG A 305 -10.08 -17.47 -25.10
N ALA A 306 -9.94 -17.08 -26.33
CA ALA A 306 -11.03 -16.49 -27.13
C ALA A 306 -11.72 -17.59 -27.92
N PHE A 307 -13.06 -17.59 -27.95
CA PHE A 307 -13.85 -18.57 -28.68
C PHE A 307 -14.27 -18.01 -30.04
N GLU A 308 -14.31 -18.84 -31.09
CA GLU A 308 -14.69 -18.43 -32.44
C GLU A 308 -16.11 -17.85 -32.51
N GLN A 309 -17.01 -18.32 -31.66
CA GLN A 309 -18.40 -17.82 -31.56
C GLN A 309 -18.50 -16.52 -30.76
N GLY A 310 -17.37 -15.92 -30.41
CA GLY A 310 -17.28 -14.79 -29.49
C GLY A 310 -17.21 -15.24 -28.02
N GLY A 311 -16.91 -14.30 -27.15
CA GLY A 311 -16.69 -14.57 -25.74
C GLY A 311 -15.24 -14.96 -25.39
N THR A 312 -14.90 -14.89 -24.13
CA THR A 312 -13.56 -15.18 -23.63
C THR A 312 -13.63 -15.93 -22.29
N PHE A 313 -12.72 -16.87 -22.11
CA PHE A 313 -12.50 -17.50 -20.82
C PHE A 313 -11.11 -17.15 -20.33
N THR A 314 -11.02 -16.63 -19.11
CA THR A 314 -9.75 -16.30 -18.48
C THR A 314 -9.68 -16.99 -17.13
N THR A 315 -8.60 -17.72 -16.87
CA THR A 315 -8.31 -18.27 -15.55
C THR A 315 -6.93 -17.83 -15.10
N LYS A 316 -6.78 -17.59 -13.80
CA LYS A 316 -5.54 -17.18 -13.20
C LYS A 316 -5.30 -17.94 -11.91
N LEU A 317 -4.12 -18.51 -11.80
CA LEU A 317 -3.61 -19.13 -10.58
C LEU A 317 -2.47 -18.26 -10.03
N ARG A 318 -2.51 -17.96 -8.73
CA ARG A 318 -1.40 -17.32 -8.01
C ARG A 318 -0.99 -18.19 -6.84
N LEU A 319 0.31 -18.30 -6.66
CA LEU A 319 0.96 -18.93 -5.52
C LEU A 319 1.89 -17.91 -4.88
N GLY A 320 1.84 -17.78 -3.57
CA GLY A 320 2.66 -16.84 -2.84
C GLY A 320 3.16 -17.42 -1.52
N GLY A 321 4.24 -16.85 -1.04
CA GLY A 321 4.78 -17.18 0.26
C GLY A 321 5.76 -16.16 0.79
N ASN A 322 5.78 -16.06 2.11
CA ASN A 322 6.68 -15.17 2.85
C ASN A 322 7.25 -15.93 4.04
N ARG A 323 8.55 -15.79 4.26
CA ARG A 323 9.24 -16.21 5.49
C ARG A 323 9.89 -15.01 6.12
N GLU A 324 9.54 -14.75 7.38
CA GLU A 324 10.16 -13.70 8.19
C GLU A 324 10.81 -14.31 9.41
N ARG A 325 12.03 -13.87 9.69
CA ARG A 325 12.72 -14.12 10.95
C ARG A 325 12.94 -12.80 11.64
N TYR A 326 12.38 -12.67 12.83
CA TYR A 326 12.45 -11.49 13.68
C TYR A 326 13.30 -11.81 14.90
N THR A 327 14.29 -10.96 15.19
CA THR A 327 15.10 -11.03 16.41
C THR A 327 15.06 -9.63 17.04
N TYR A 328 14.69 -9.59 18.29
CA TYR A 328 14.63 -8.36 19.07
C TYR A 328 15.35 -8.56 20.39
N ARG A 329 16.10 -7.55 20.79
CA ARG A 329 16.72 -7.47 22.09
C ARG A 329 16.52 -6.07 22.64
N GLU A 330 16.03 -5.99 23.89
CA GLU A 330 15.89 -4.76 24.65
C GLU A 330 16.64 -4.85 25.95
N ARG A 331 17.50 -3.88 26.21
CA ARG A 331 18.13 -3.66 27.49
C ARG A 331 17.62 -2.39 28.10
N GLY A 332 17.22 -2.45 29.38
CA GLY A 332 16.72 -1.32 30.12
C GLY A 332 17.57 -1.03 31.34
N TYR A 333 17.61 0.26 31.73
CA TYR A 333 18.39 0.76 32.85
C TYR A 333 17.52 1.67 33.71
N ALA A 334 17.68 1.54 35.03
CA ALA A 334 17.09 2.44 36.00
C ALA A 334 17.82 3.80 36.00
N LEU A 335 17.30 4.76 36.75
CA LEU A 335 17.87 6.12 36.87
C LEU A 335 19.33 6.12 37.31
N GLU A 336 19.70 5.21 38.23
CA GLU A 336 21.06 5.06 38.75
C GLU A 336 22.01 4.37 37.76
N GLY A 337 21.55 4.04 36.54
CA GLY A 337 22.32 3.35 35.52
C GLY A 337 22.42 1.83 35.70
N ARG A 338 21.79 1.27 36.74
CA ARG A 338 21.72 -0.18 36.95
C ARG A 338 20.80 -0.82 35.90
N GLN A 339 21.27 -1.87 35.23
CA GLN A 339 20.44 -2.63 34.34
C GLN A 339 19.29 -3.30 35.12
N ASN A 340 18.06 -3.19 34.59
CA ASN A 340 16.87 -3.76 35.21
C ASN A 340 15.94 -4.46 34.19
N LEU A 341 16.38 -4.58 32.94
CA LEU A 341 15.66 -5.29 31.86
C LEU A 341 16.67 -5.90 30.87
N ASP A 342 16.50 -7.17 30.51
CA ASP A 342 17.15 -7.81 29.37
C ASP A 342 16.15 -8.76 28.71
N ASP A 343 15.42 -8.25 27.70
CA ASP A 343 14.39 -8.98 26.95
C ASP A 343 14.94 -9.43 25.60
N HIS A 344 14.76 -10.71 25.30
CA HIS A 344 15.13 -11.34 24.03
C HIS A 344 13.89 -11.97 23.41
N THR A 345 13.55 -11.56 22.22
CA THR A 345 12.47 -12.16 21.42
C THR A 345 13.01 -12.68 20.11
N ASP A 346 12.79 -13.96 19.86
CA ASP A 346 12.96 -14.61 18.56
C ASP A 346 11.62 -15.06 18.03
N ALA A 347 11.24 -14.61 16.83
CA ALA A 347 10.02 -15.05 16.18
C ALA A 347 10.28 -15.49 14.73
N ARG A 348 9.50 -16.46 14.30
CA ARG A 348 9.46 -16.93 12.92
C ARG A 348 8.04 -16.86 12.44
N LEU A 349 7.87 -16.28 11.27
CA LEU A 349 6.60 -16.17 10.59
C LEU A 349 6.73 -16.82 9.22
N THR A 350 5.79 -17.69 8.88
CA THR A 350 5.65 -18.24 7.53
C THR A 350 4.22 -17.99 7.06
N VAL A 351 4.08 -17.42 5.87
CA VAL A 351 2.79 -17.21 5.22
C VAL A 351 2.80 -17.98 3.91
N HIS A 352 1.73 -18.68 3.61
CA HIS A 352 1.45 -19.28 2.32
C HIS A 352 0.11 -18.77 1.82
N ASP A 353 0.03 -18.42 0.55
CA ASP A 353 -1.20 -18.05 -0.09
C ASP A 353 -1.37 -18.76 -1.44
N VAL A 354 -2.59 -19.17 -1.70
CA VAL A 354 -3.02 -19.71 -2.99
C VAL A 354 -4.29 -18.97 -3.38
N ASN A 355 -4.36 -18.53 -4.63
CA ASN A 355 -5.54 -17.87 -5.17
C ASN A 355 -5.80 -18.36 -6.59
N SER A 356 -7.02 -18.78 -6.87
CA SER A 356 -7.51 -19.16 -8.20
C SER A 356 -8.72 -18.30 -8.55
N THR A 357 -8.69 -17.67 -9.70
CA THR A 357 -9.83 -16.92 -10.24
C THR A 357 -10.14 -17.42 -11.63
N GLY A 358 -11.42 -17.41 -12.00
CA GLY A 358 -11.86 -17.68 -13.35
C GLY A 358 -12.99 -16.75 -13.75
N LYS A 359 -12.98 -16.35 -15.02
CA LYS A 359 -13.96 -15.46 -15.61
C LYS A 359 -14.35 -15.96 -17.01
N TYR A 360 -15.63 -16.08 -17.24
CA TYR A 360 -16.20 -16.32 -18.57
C TYR A 360 -17.02 -15.11 -18.99
N THR A 361 -16.57 -14.44 -20.03
CA THR A 361 -17.32 -13.37 -20.68
C THR A 361 -18.06 -13.99 -21.85
N LEU A 362 -19.38 -13.93 -21.82
CA LEU A 362 -20.22 -14.45 -22.88
C LEU A 362 -20.09 -13.58 -24.13
N PRO A 363 -20.41 -14.13 -25.34
CA PRO A 363 -20.54 -13.32 -26.52
C PRO A 363 -21.53 -12.19 -26.29
N ALA A 364 -21.17 -10.97 -26.72
CA ALA A 364 -22.08 -9.83 -26.61
C ALA A 364 -23.39 -10.14 -27.34
N SER A 365 -24.52 -9.95 -26.67
CA SER A 365 -25.86 -10.16 -27.21
C SER A 365 -26.65 -8.86 -27.17
N GLY A 366 -26.79 -8.21 -28.32
CA GLY A 366 -27.46 -6.91 -28.41
C GLY A 366 -26.75 -5.84 -27.58
N ARG A 367 -27.36 -5.45 -26.45
CA ARG A 367 -26.86 -4.40 -25.55
C ARG A 367 -26.13 -4.94 -24.30
N HIS A 368 -26.01 -6.25 -24.17
CA HIS A 368 -25.55 -6.94 -22.97
C HIS A 368 -24.18 -7.59 -23.19
N ALA A 369 -23.30 -7.48 -22.19
CA ALA A 369 -22.03 -8.17 -22.11
C ALA A 369 -21.90 -8.88 -20.74
N LEU A 370 -22.51 -10.06 -20.65
CA LEU A 370 -22.61 -10.84 -19.42
C LEU A 370 -21.28 -11.51 -19.07
N GLN A 371 -20.91 -11.45 -17.82
CA GLN A 371 -19.74 -12.12 -17.25
C GLN A 371 -20.12 -12.93 -16.03
N LEU A 372 -19.59 -14.14 -15.94
CA LEU A 372 -19.71 -15.03 -14.80
C LEU A 372 -18.31 -15.40 -14.31
N GLY A 373 -18.14 -15.61 -13.02
CA GLY A 373 -16.85 -16.04 -12.54
C GLY A 373 -16.81 -16.49 -11.09
N TRP A 374 -15.63 -16.93 -10.68
CA TRP A 374 -15.34 -17.42 -9.34
C TRP A 374 -14.01 -16.93 -8.82
N GLU A 375 -13.84 -17.02 -7.53
CA GLU A 375 -12.57 -16.91 -6.84
C GLU A 375 -12.50 -17.89 -5.69
N GLY A 376 -11.41 -18.66 -5.62
CA GLY A 376 -11.06 -19.50 -4.50
C GLY A 376 -9.72 -19.09 -3.93
N SER A 377 -9.59 -18.87 -2.62
CA SER A 377 -8.31 -18.57 -2.02
C SER A 377 -8.14 -19.20 -0.63
N GLU A 378 -6.88 -19.48 -0.30
CA GLU A 378 -6.45 -19.85 1.04
C GLU A 378 -5.24 -19.03 1.42
N ASP A 379 -5.33 -18.33 2.56
CA ASP A 379 -4.23 -17.64 3.23
C ASP A 379 -3.94 -18.38 4.54
N ARG A 380 -2.71 -18.83 4.74
CA ARG A 380 -2.25 -19.50 5.97
C ARG A 380 -1.06 -18.78 6.56
N ARG A 381 -1.08 -18.60 7.88
CA ARG A 381 -0.01 -17.99 8.67
C ARG A 381 0.36 -18.89 9.83
N ASP A 382 1.60 -19.33 9.84
CA ASP A 382 2.23 -20.06 10.95
C ASP A 382 3.21 -19.10 11.64
N GLU A 383 3.10 -18.95 12.95
CA GLU A 383 3.99 -18.11 13.74
C GLU A 383 4.47 -18.83 14.99
N SER A 384 5.79 -18.79 15.24
CA SER A 384 6.39 -19.19 16.51
C SER A 384 7.14 -18.02 17.11
N ARG A 385 6.99 -17.80 18.43
CA ARG A 385 7.64 -16.74 19.17
C ARG A 385 8.14 -17.24 20.51
N VAL A 386 9.43 -17.09 20.73
CA VAL A 386 10.08 -17.35 22.01
C VAL A 386 10.53 -16.01 22.57
N GLN A 387 10.01 -15.63 23.73
CA GLN A 387 10.42 -14.45 24.47
C GLN A 387 11.05 -14.88 25.79
N ARG A 388 12.22 -14.34 26.08
CA ARG A 388 12.99 -14.61 27.30
C ARG A 388 13.30 -13.30 28.00
N LEU A 389 12.73 -13.09 29.14
CA LEU A 389 13.21 -12.08 30.06
C LEU A 389 14.30 -12.71 30.91
N LEU A 390 15.53 -12.26 30.72
CA LEU A 390 16.67 -12.77 31.48
C LEU A 390 16.66 -12.17 32.90
N PRO A 391 17.05 -12.91 33.94
CA PRO A 391 17.15 -12.36 35.29
C PRO A 391 18.21 -11.24 35.33
N VAL A 392 17.87 -10.13 35.95
CA VAL A 392 18.76 -8.97 36.13
C VAL A 392 18.63 -8.43 37.56
N GLY A 393 19.68 -8.48 38.32
CA GLY A 393 19.64 -8.15 39.77
C GLY A 393 18.70 -9.10 40.49
N ASP A 394 17.75 -8.55 41.23
CA ASP A 394 16.74 -9.30 42.01
C ASP A 394 15.49 -9.66 41.17
N GLU A 395 15.44 -9.26 39.88
CA GLU A 395 14.34 -9.56 39.01
C GLU A 395 14.42 -11.00 38.48
N ALA A 396 13.35 -11.76 38.74
CA ALA A 396 13.23 -13.10 38.20
C ALA A 396 13.03 -13.10 36.70
N GLY A 397 13.76 -13.96 36.00
CA GLY A 397 13.56 -14.18 34.57
C GLY A 397 12.30 -15.01 34.32
N TRP A 398 11.77 -14.90 33.12
CA TRP A 398 10.69 -15.79 32.61
C TRP A 398 10.88 -16.09 31.14
N MET A 399 10.27 -17.16 30.69
CA MET A 399 10.25 -17.54 29.27
C MET A 399 8.84 -17.84 28.83
N SER A 400 8.47 -17.35 27.65
CA SER A 400 7.24 -17.65 26.96
C SER A 400 7.58 -18.27 25.59
N ASP A 401 7.02 -19.43 25.29
CA ASP A 401 7.11 -20.09 23.98
C ASP A 401 5.70 -20.26 23.43
N LEU A 402 5.41 -19.53 22.37
CA LEU A 402 4.08 -19.43 21.79
C LEU A 402 4.11 -19.83 20.33
N ALA A 403 3.16 -20.65 19.93
CA ALA A 403 2.90 -21.01 18.55
C ALA A 403 1.47 -20.69 18.15
N PHE A 404 1.29 -20.18 16.96
CA PHE A 404 0.00 -19.80 16.40
C PHE A 404 -0.11 -20.27 14.96
N ASP A 405 -1.27 -20.81 14.61
CA ASP A 405 -1.70 -21.08 13.22
C ASP A 405 -2.98 -20.29 12.96
N ALA A 406 -3.04 -19.62 11.84
CA ALA A 406 -4.25 -18.95 11.40
C ALA A 406 -4.45 -19.18 9.90
N ARG A 407 -5.69 -19.49 9.52
CA ARG A 407 -6.06 -19.80 8.15
C ARG A 407 -7.35 -19.07 7.78
N ILE A 408 -7.36 -18.45 6.61
CA ILE A 408 -8.57 -17.90 5.98
C ILE A 408 -8.76 -18.56 4.62
N ARG A 409 -9.91 -19.24 4.44
CA ARG A 409 -10.38 -19.73 3.13
C ARG A 409 -11.50 -18.86 2.64
N ARG A 410 -11.50 -18.56 1.35
CA ARG A 410 -12.57 -17.83 0.70
C ARG A 410 -13.03 -18.57 -0.54
N LEU A 411 -14.33 -18.56 -0.74
CA LEU A 411 -14.98 -18.96 -1.97
C LEU A 411 -15.90 -17.82 -2.37
N ALA A 412 -15.79 -17.37 -3.64
CA ALA A 412 -16.68 -16.36 -4.17
C ALA A 412 -17.20 -16.77 -5.53
N LEU A 413 -18.45 -16.41 -5.78
CA LEU A 413 -19.12 -16.52 -7.08
C LEU A 413 -19.68 -15.14 -7.43
N TYR A 414 -19.61 -14.77 -8.71
CA TYR A 414 -20.16 -13.51 -9.15
C TYR A 414 -20.77 -13.59 -10.56
N ALA A 415 -21.72 -12.70 -10.78
CA ALA A 415 -22.29 -12.42 -12.08
C ALA A 415 -22.39 -10.92 -12.28
N GLN A 416 -22.10 -10.43 -13.48
CA GLN A 416 -22.23 -9.04 -13.83
C GLN A 416 -22.59 -8.88 -15.31
N ASP A 417 -23.26 -7.78 -15.63
CA ASP A 417 -23.66 -7.42 -16.98
C ASP A 417 -23.30 -5.96 -17.26
N ASP A 418 -22.59 -5.74 -18.36
CA ASP A 418 -22.32 -4.43 -18.92
C ASP A 418 -23.38 -4.13 -19.99
N ILE A 419 -24.31 -3.19 -19.68
CA ILE A 419 -25.49 -2.90 -20.47
C ILE A 419 -25.30 -1.56 -21.18
N THR A 420 -25.26 -1.56 -22.51
CA THR A 420 -25.24 -0.35 -23.32
C THR A 420 -26.69 0.07 -23.64
N LEU A 421 -27.26 0.98 -22.83
CA LEU A 421 -28.63 1.45 -23.02
C LEU A 421 -28.75 2.36 -24.24
N SER A 422 -27.73 3.21 -24.48
CA SER A 422 -27.59 4.05 -25.65
C SER A 422 -26.09 4.38 -25.89
N GLU A 423 -25.76 5.07 -26.98
CA GLU A 423 -24.38 5.55 -27.21
C GLU A 423 -23.84 6.46 -26.11
N ARG A 424 -24.74 7.03 -25.29
CA ARG A 424 -24.39 7.95 -24.21
C ARG A 424 -24.63 7.40 -22.83
N TRP A 425 -25.27 6.24 -22.68
CA TRP A 425 -25.63 5.72 -21.39
C TRP A 425 -25.31 4.24 -21.29
N SER A 426 -24.37 3.90 -20.39
CA SER A 426 -24.03 2.53 -20.03
C SER A 426 -24.29 2.30 -18.54
N VAL A 427 -24.63 1.05 -18.22
CA VAL A 427 -24.89 0.59 -16.86
C VAL A 427 -24.12 -0.71 -16.66
N HIS A 428 -23.45 -0.84 -15.55
CA HIS A 428 -22.86 -2.07 -15.06
C HIS A 428 -23.63 -2.51 -13.82
N ALA A 429 -24.21 -3.70 -13.87
CA ALA A 429 -24.95 -4.29 -12.75
C ALA A 429 -24.36 -5.64 -12.42
N GLY A 430 -24.14 -5.92 -11.15
CA GLY A 430 -23.59 -7.20 -10.74
C GLY A 430 -23.81 -7.51 -9.27
N ALA A 431 -23.54 -8.74 -8.91
CA ALA A 431 -23.53 -9.21 -7.53
C ALA A 431 -22.43 -10.23 -7.32
N ARG A 432 -21.80 -10.16 -6.17
CA ARG A 432 -20.79 -11.11 -5.71
C ARG A 432 -21.18 -11.67 -4.36
N TRP A 433 -21.23 -12.98 -4.26
CA TRP A 433 -21.39 -13.69 -3.02
C TRP A 433 -20.04 -14.26 -2.58
N GLU A 434 -19.70 -14.10 -1.31
CA GLU A 434 -18.44 -14.57 -0.72
C GLU A 434 -18.72 -15.33 0.58
N GLN A 435 -18.08 -16.48 0.74
CA GLN A 435 -18.00 -17.22 1.97
C GLN A 435 -16.57 -17.17 2.50
N ILE A 436 -16.41 -16.78 3.77
CA ILE A 436 -15.13 -16.62 4.44
C ILE A 436 -15.12 -17.59 5.62
N ASP A 437 -14.20 -18.56 5.60
CA ASP A 437 -13.98 -19.53 6.68
C ASP A 437 -12.66 -19.17 7.36
N THR A 438 -12.72 -18.76 8.62
CA THR A 438 -11.56 -18.34 9.43
C THR A 438 -11.32 -19.34 10.53
N ARG A 439 -10.09 -19.84 10.66
CA ARG A 439 -9.63 -20.68 11.77
C ARG A 439 -8.40 -20.06 12.38
N SER A 440 -8.30 -20.10 13.71
CA SER A 440 -7.12 -19.68 14.45
C SER A 440 -6.92 -20.60 15.63
N GLU A 441 -5.71 -21.09 15.82
CA GLU A 441 -5.31 -21.98 16.90
C GLU A 441 -4.01 -21.49 17.51
N GLY A 442 -3.77 -21.75 18.78
CA GLY A 442 -2.52 -21.34 19.43
C GLY A 442 -2.30 -22.03 20.76
N SER A 443 -1.06 -22.03 21.21
CA SER A 443 -0.65 -22.66 22.47
C SER A 443 -1.24 -21.98 23.72
N SER A 444 -1.74 -20.73 23.57
CA SER A 444 -2.25 -19.91 24.69
C SER A 444 -3.77 -19.69 24.67
N PHE A 445 -4.50 -20.26 23.71
CA PHE A 445 -5.96 -20.16 23.64
C PHE A 445 -6.59 -21.35 22.92
N SER A 446 -7.86 -21.65 23.20
CA SER A 446 -8.65 -22.66 22.48
C SER A 446 -8.93 -22.21 21.05
N GLY A 447 -8.86 -23.16 20.10
CA GLY A 447 -9.07 -22.89 18.69
C GLY A 447 -10.41 -22.24 18.37
N ILE A 448 -10.44 -21.35 17.41
CA ILE A 448 -11.63 -20.64 16.96
C ILE A 448 -11.89 -20.99 15.50
N HIS A 449 -13.14 -21.27 15.21
CA HIS A 449 -13.62 -21.50 13.85
C HIS A 449 -14.86 -20.64 13.61
N ARG A 450 -14.79 -19.81 12.57
CA ARG A 450 -15.85 -18.90 12.19
C ARG A 450 -16.12 -18.94 10.71
N ARG A 451 -17.38 -18.86 10.33
CA ARG A 451 -17.84 -18.77 8.96
C ARG A 451 -18.73 -17.55 8.78
N ASP A 452 -18.31 -16.65 7.90
CA ASP A 452 -19.03 -15.44 7.51
C ASP A 452 -19.46 -15.53 6.04
N GLN A 453 -20.58 -14.89 5.70
CA GLN A 453 -21.06 -14.77 4.33
C GLN A 453 -21.37 -13.30 4.02
N VAL A 454 -20.96 -12.84 2.85
CA VAL A 454 -21.20 -11.47 2.41
C VAL A 454 -21.75 -11.51 0.99
N LEU A 455 -22.87 -10.79 0.78
CA LEU A 455 -23.39 -10.47 -0.54
C LEU A 455 -23.08 -9.01 -0.85
N SER A 456 -22.38 -8.77 -1.95
CA SER A 456 -21.93 -7.46 -2.41
C SER A 456 -22.59 -7.12 -3.75
N PRO A 457 -23.79 -6.53 -3.78
CA PRO A 457 -24.37 -5.99 -4.99
C PRO A 457 -23.63 -4.72 -5.41
N VAL A 458 -23.49 -4.53 -6.73
CA VAL A 458 -22.86 -3.35 -7.33
C VAL A 458 -23.71 -2.85 -8.50
N LEU A 459 -23.82 -1.54 -8.62
CA LEU A 459 -24.49 -0.88 -9.73
C LEU A 459 -23.67 0.36 -10.09
N HIS A 460 -23.19 0.44 -11.33
CA HIS A 460 -22.53 1.64 -11.85
C HIS A 460 -23.32 2.15 -13.06
N SER A 461 -23.34 3.45 -13.24
CA SER A 461 -23.92 4.09 -14.41
C SER A 461 -22.97 5.17 -14.92
N LEU A 462 -22.71 5.16 -16.20
CA LEU A 462 -21.95 6.18 -16.92
C LEU A 462 -22.90 6.84 -17.92
N TRP A 463 -23.03 8.15 -17.78
CA TRP A 463 -23.84 8.98 -18.68
C TRP A 463 -22.96 10.06 -19.32
N LYS A 464 -22.77 9.99 -20.66
CA LYS A 464 -22.11 11.02 -21.48
C LYS A 464 -23.13 12.12 -21.74
N LEU A 465 -22.87 13.33 -21.26
CA LEU A 465 -23.86 14.42 -21.24
C LEU A 465 -24.21 14.90 -22.66
N PRO A 466 -25.46 15.24 -22.92
CA PRO A 466 -25.89 15.77 -24.21
C PRO A 466 -25.27 17.16 -24.46
N GLY A 467 -24.97 17.46 -25.73
CA GLY A 467 -24.39 18.76 -26.13
C GLY A 467 -22.87 18.85 -26.00
N THR A 468 -22.22 17.86 -25.36
CA THR A 468 -20.77 17.78 -25.28
C THR A 468 -20.30 16.37 -25.64
N THR A 469 -19.06 16.24 -26.13
CA THR A 469 -18.44 14.95 -26.40
C THR A 469 -17.48 14.54 -25.28
N ASN A 470 -17.27 15.39 -24.30
CA ASN A 470 -16.18 15.30 -23.34
C ASN A 470 -16.67 15.16 -21.90
N ASP A 471 -17.93 15.53 -21.62
CA ASP A 471 -18.46 15.59 -20.26
C ASP A 471 -19.25 14.33 -19.95
N GLN A 472 -19.05 13.82 -18.74
CA GLN A 472 -19.73 12.62 -18.27
C GLN A 472 -20.03 12.65 -16.79
N LEU A 473 -21.09 11.94 -16.42
CA LEU A 473 -21.50 11.72 -15.05
C LEU A 473 -21.42 10.23 -14.73
N ARG A 474 -20.86 9.88 -13.58
CA ARG A 474 -20.84 8.51 -13.06
C ARG A 474 -21.53 8.45 -11.71
N ILE A 475 -22.29 7.39 -11.51
CA ILE A 475 -22.90 7.04 -10.23
C ILE A 475 -22.55 5.59 -9.93
N ALA A 476 -22.16 5.30 -8.69
CA ALA A 476 -21.95 3.93 -8.24
C ALA A 476 -22.68 3.69 -6.91
N LEU A 477 -23.38 2.57 -6.82
CA LEU A 477 -23.98 2.04 -5.60
C LEU A 477 -23.29 0.73 -5.29
N THR A 478 -22.70 0.61 -4.11
CA THR A 478 -21.90 -0.56 -3.76
C THR A 478 -22.13 -0.98 -2.31
N ARG A 479 -22.07 -2.30 -2.08
CA ARG A 479 -21.91 -2.88 -0.76
C ARG A 479 -20.56 -3.56 -0.69
N THR A 480 -19.73 -3.14 0.27
CA THR A 480 -18.35 -3.58 0.47
C THR A 480 -18.15 -4.00 1.92
N TYR A 481 -17.01 -4.60 2.24
CA TYR A 481 -16.70 -5.01 3.60
C TYR A 481 -15.19 -4.86 3.91
N ARG A 482 -14.82 -4.96 5.20
CA ARG A 482 -13.43 -5.08 5.65
C ARG A 482 -13.31 -6.28 6.59
N SER A 483 -12.53 -7.28 6.21
CA SER A 483 -12.20 -8.39 7.11
C SER A 483 -11.18 -7.96 8.15
N PRO A 484 -11.28 -8.45 9.40
CA PRO A 484 -10.20 -8.35 10.36
C PRO A 484 -8.91 -8.96 9.78
N SER A 485 -7.77 -8.38 10.11
CA SER A 485 -6.48 -8.97 9.73
C SER A 485 -6.21 -10.24 10.55
N LEU A 486 -5.45 -11.19 9.97
CA LEU A 486 -5.01 -12.39 10.72
C LEU A 486 -4.30 -12.02 12.03
N ALA A 487 -3.52 -10.94 12.04
CA ALA A 487 -2.83 -10.47 13.24
C ALA A 487 -3.81 -9.98 14.32
N ALA A 488 -4.91 -9.31 13.94
CA ALA A 488 -5.93 -8.84 14.85
C ALA A 488 -6.77 -9.97 15.47
N LEU A 489 -6.85 -11.12 14.80
CA LEU A 489 -7.57 -12.30 15.26
C LEU A 489 -6.75 -13.20 16.21
N ILE A 490 -5.43 -12.99 16.32
CA ILE A 490 -4.58 -13.79 17.20
C ILE A 490 -4.48 -13.12 18.57
N PRO A 491 -4.98 -13.71 19.66
CA PRO A 491 -5.00 -13.11 20.99
C PRO A 491 -3.62 -13.19 21.68
N ARG A 492 -2.57 -12.95 20.92
CA ARG A 492 -1.19 -12.93 21.40
C ARG A 492 -0.93 -11.64 22.17
N PRO A 493 -0.45 -11.69 23.42
CA PRO A 493 -0.06 -10.51 24.17
C PRO A 493 1.27 -9.95 23.65
N TYR A 494 1.32 -8.66 23.38
CA TYR A 494 2.53 -7.88 23.31
C TYR A 494 2.67 -7.09 24.61
N THR A 495 3.65 -7.45 25.41
CA THR A 495 3.89 -6.79 26.69
C THR A 495 4.67 -5.50 26.50
N SER A 496 4.13 -4.39 26.96
CA SER A 496 4.81 -3.10 26.96
C SER A 496 5.71 -2.96 28.19
N THR A 497 6.88 -2.39 27.99
CA THR A 497 7.72 -1.94 29.11
C THR A 497 7.13 -0.65 29.68
N ASN A 498 7.09 -0.50 31.01
CA ASN A 498 6.38 0.59 31.71
C ASN A 498 4.91 0.70 31.28
N ASN A 499 4.16 -0.41 31.45
CA ASN A 499 2.74 -0.50 31.13
C ASN A 499 1.93 0.61 31.80
N ARG A 500 1.13 1.34 31.03
CA ARG A 500 0.24 2.42 31.47
C ARG A 500 -0.83 2.71 30.41
N PRO A 501 -1.84 3.56 30.68
CA PRO A 501 -2.95 3.81 29.74
C PRO A 501 -2.52 4.21 28.32
N LEU A 502 -1.50 5.07 28.17
CA LEU A 502 -0.96 5.49 26.87
C LEU A 502 0.21 4.62 26.36
N ASN A 503 0.52 3.53 27.06
CA ASN A 503 1.49 2.51 26.65
C ASN A 503 1.00 1.12 27.11
N PRO A 504 -0.20 0.68 26.69
CA PRO A 504 -0.77 -0.59 27.11
C PRO A 504 -0.06 -1.78 26.47
N ASP A 505 -0.34 -2.98 26.98
CA ASP A 505 -0.10 -4.21 26.25
C ASP A 505 -1.07 -4.28 25.07
N GLU A 506 -0.66 -4.91 23.98
CA GLU A 506 -1.54 -5.13 22.82
C GLU A 506 -1.96 -6.60 22.74
N ARG A 507 -3.24 -6.83 22.45
CA ARG A 507 -3.79 -8.19 22.32
C ARG A 507 -4.82 -8.24 21.20
N GLY A 508 -4.72 -9.23 20.31
CA GLY A 508 -5.76 -9.48 19.30
C GLY A 508 -7.05 -10.02 19.88
N ASN A 509 -8.13 -9.94 19.09
CA ASN A 509 -9.45 -10.44 19.45
C ASN A 509 -9.97 -11.38 18.34
N PRO A 510 -10.07 -12.68 18.63
CA PRO A 510 -10.54 -13.66 17.66
C PRO A 510 -12.04 -13.58 17.35
N GLU A 511 -12.82 -12.86 18.16
CA GLU A 511 -14.26 -12.71 17.98
C GLU A 511 -14.66 -11.58 17.02
N LEU A 512 -13.68 -10.91 16.43
CA LEU A 512 -13.93 -9.81 15.49
C LEU A 512 -14.74 -10.28 14.27
N ARG A 513 -15.74 -9.47 13.93
CA ARG A 513 -16.57 -9.63 12.74
C ARG A 513 -16.11 -8.69 11.62
N PRO A 514 -16.37 -9.03 10.34
CA PRO A 514 -16.17 -8.09 9.27
C PRO A 514 -17.04 -6.83 9.44
N GLU A 515 -16.45 -5.67 9.13
CA GLU A 515 -17.23 -4.44 8.95
C GLU A 515 -17.95 -4.50 7.60
N LEU A 516 -19.20 -4.03 7.54
CA LEU A 516 -19.98 -3.95 6.30
C LEU A 516 -20.25 -2.48 5.96
N ALA A 517 -20.04 -2.11 4.70
CA ALA A 517 -20.28 -0.74 4.23
C ALA A 517 -21.22 -0.72 3.02
N THR A 518 -22.23 0.15 3.07
CA THR A 518 -23.06 0.47 1.91
C THR A 518 -22.81 1.92 1.54
N GLY A 519 -22.61 2.20 0.26
CA GLY A 519 -22.22 3.52 -0.17
C GLY A 519 -22.66 3.91 -1.57
N VAL A 520 -22.64 5.23 -1.77
CA VAL A 520 -22.93 5.90 -3.03
C VAL A 520 -21.71 6.75 -3.39
N ASP A 521 -21.31 6.68 -4.65
CA ASP A 521 -20.31 7.55 -5.27
C ASP A 521 -20.94 8.27 -6.45
N LEU A 522 -20.63 9.56 -6.59
CA LEU A 522 -21.03 10.40 -7.71
C LEU A 522 -19.78 11.10 -8.23
N SER A 523 -19.56 11.15 -9.53
CA SER A 523 -18.50 11.95 -10.12
C SER A 523 -18.91 12.59 -11.44
N TYR A 524 -18.52 13.85 -11.61
CA TYR A 524 -18.51 14.56 -12.88
C TYR A 524 -17.10 14.58 -13.43
N GLU A 525 -16.94 14.29 -14.70
CA GLU A 525 -15.64 14.28 -15.38
C GLU A 525 -15.74 14.98 -16.72
N THR A 526 -14.72 15.75 -17.08
CA THR A 526 -14.57 16.33 -18.41
C THR A 526 -13.17 16.07 -18.95
N PHE A 527 -13.10 15.79 -20.24
CA PHE A 527 -11.86 15.41 -20.93
C PHE A 527 -11.60 16.39 -22.08
N GLY A 528 -10.53 17.13 -21.99
CA GLY A 528 -10.10 18.09 -23.00
C GLY A 528 -9.16 17.48 -24.04
N LYS A 529 -8.63 18.32 -24.92
CA LYS A 529 -7.59 17.96 -25.88
C LYS A 529 -6.25 17.73 -25.16
N ASP A 530 -5.34 16.98 -25.78
CA ASP A 530 -3.97 16.75 -25.34
C ASP A 530 -3.84 16.24 -23.89
N GLY A 531 -4.81 15.40 -23.46
CA GLY A 531 -4.79 14.79 -22.15
C GLY A 531 -5.24 15.69 -20.98
N ALA A 532 -5.83 16.86 -21.28
CA ALA A 532 -6.47 17.68 -20.26
C ALA A 532 -7.65 16.92 -19.64
N GLN A 533 -7.74 16.95 -18.32
CA GLN A 533 -8.83 16.30 -17.60
C GLN A 533 -9.16 17.04 -16.31
N PHE A 534 -10.44 17.02 -15.97
CA PHE A 534 -10.96 17.48 -14.69
C PHE A 534 -11.98 16.47 -14.17
N SER A 535 -11.94 16.19 -12.89
CA SER A 535 -12.91 15.33 -12.21
C SER A 535 -13.23 15.91 -10.84
N LEU A 536 -14.53 15.96 -10.54
CA LEU A 536 -15.05 16.29 -9.22
C LEU A 536 -15.98 15.17 -8.80
N GLY A 537 -15.72 14.55 -7.67
CA GLY A 537 -16.51 13.45 -7.12
C GLY A 537 -16.90 13.69 -5.67
N GLY A 538 -17.95 12.99 -5.24
CA GLY A 538 -18.37 12.90 -3.85
C GLY A 538 -18.76 11.49 -3.50
N TYR A 539 -18.65 11.13 -2.24
CA TYR A 539 -19.07 9.83 -1.74
C TYR A 539 -19.69 9.93 -0.35
N VAL A 540 -20.55 8.97 -0.04
CA VAL A 540 -21.06 8.71 1.30
C VAL A 540 -21.11 7.21 1.55
N ARG A 541 -20.70 6.76 2.75
CA ARG A 541 -20.72 5.36 3.16
C ARG A 541 -21.21 5.22 4.60
N ARG A 542 -22.10 4.28 4.82
CA ARG A 542 -22.50 3.82 6.15
C ARG A 542 -21.80 2.50 6.43
N ILE A 543 -21.05 2.45 7.53
CA ILE A 543 -20.24 1.29 7.96
C ILE A 543 -20.86 0.77 9.26
N THR A 544 -21.13 -0.53 9.35
CA THR A 544 -21.61 -1.21 10.56
C THR A 544 -20.53 -2.15 11.10
N ASP A 545 -20.61 -2.49 12.38
CA ASP A 545 -19.62 -3.33 13.09
C ASP A 545 -18.19 -2.75 13.01
N VAL A 546 -18.04 -1.42 13.17
CA VAL A 546 -16.76 -0.74 13.08
C VAL A 546 -15.73 -1.34 14.03
N ILE A 547 -14.56 -1.71 13.52
CA ILE A 547 -13.46 -2.25 14.34
C ILE A 547 -12.64 -1.06 14.85
N ARG A 548 -12.61 -0.90 16.17
CA ARG A 548 -11.85 0.12 16.89
C ARG A 548 -11.05 -0.50 18.02
N THR A 549 -10.04 0.20 18.51
CA THR A 549 -9.22 -0.25 19.65
C THR A 549 -9.78 0.31 20.94
N GLU A 550 -9.98 -0.55 21.93
CA GLU A 550 -10.32 -0.18 23.30
C GLU A 550 -9.19 -0.55 24.25
N THR A 551 -8.90 0.35 25.20
CA THR A 551 -7.91 0.13 26.25
C THR A 551 -8.61 0.00 27.61
N HIS A 552 -8.37 -1.10 28.29
CA HIS A 552 -8.96 -1.39 29.61
C HIS A 552 -7.91 -1.97 30.56
N LEU A 553 -8.22 -1.94 31.85
CA LEU A 553 -7.37 -2.55 32.88
C LEU A 553 -7.79 -4.01 33.05
N GLN A 554 -6.89 -4.95 32.85
CA GLN A 554 -7.08 -6.38 33.04
C GLN A 554 -5.92 -6.94 33.87
N ASP A 555 -6.22 -7.63 34.95
CA ASP A 555 -5.23 -8.28 35.83
C ASP A 555 -4.07 -7.33 36.26
N GLY A 556 -4.40 -6.06 36.55
CA GLY A 556 -3.44 -5.03 36.96
C GLY A 556 -2.58 -4.46 35.82
N ARG A 557 -2.85 -4.82 34.55
CA ARG A 557 -2.17 -4.29 33.37
C ARG A 557 -3.15 -3.62 32.41
N TRP A 558 -2.74 -2.54 31.80
CA TRP A 558 -3.48 -1.91 30.71
C TRP A 558 -3.33 -2.73 29.42
N VAL A 559 -4.45 -3.08 28.80
CA VAL A 559 -4.49 -3.89 27.58
C VAL A 559 -5.32 -3.16 26.53
N ALA A 560 -4.76 -2.99 25.34
CA ALA A 560 -5.45 -2.50 24.16
C ALA A 560 -5.86 -3.68 23.27
N SER A 561 -7.14 -3.77 22.93
CA SER A 561 -7.67 -4.82 22.07
C SER A 561 -8.63 -4.26 21.04
N PRO A 562 -8.64 -4.78 19.79
CA PRO A 562 -9.64 -4.43 18.80
C PRO A 562 -11.00 -5.04 19.17
N VAL A 563 -12.06 -4.26 19.00
CA VAL A 563 -13.46 -4.66 19.24
C VAL A 563 -14.35 -4.18 18.11
N ASN A 564 -15.44 -4.89 17.83
CA ASN A 564 -16.51 -4.35 17.00
C ASN A 564 -17.42 -3.47 17.83
N GLY A 565 -17.72 -2.26 17.38
CA GLY A 565 -18.61 -1.33 18.03
C GLY A 565 -19.23 -0.33 17.06
N GLY A 566 -20.53 -0.18 17.15
CA GLY A 566 -21.30 0.87 16.54
C GLY A 566 -21.35 0.92 15.02
N THR A 567 -21.84 2.07 14.59
CA THR A 567 -21.97 2.43 13.17
C THR A 567 -21.18 3.71 12.91
N ALA A 568 -20.58 3.81 11.75
CA ALA A 568 -19.98 5.05 11.28
C ALA A 568 -20.63 5.50 9.98
N LEU A 569 -20.79 6.83 9.84
CA LEU A 569 -21.06 7.48 8.56
C LEU A 569 -19.80 8.22 8.13
N THR A 570 -19.32 7.97 6.92
CA THR A 570 -18.19 8.70 6.32
C THR A 570 -18.58 9.28 4.98
N TRP A 571 -18.12 10.50 4.68
CA TRP A 571 -18.39 11.19 3.44
C TRP A 571 -17.19 12.06 3.03
N GLY A 572 -17.15 12.43 1.77
CA GLY A 572 -16.10 13.32 1.29
C GLY A 572 -16.28 13.74 -0.15
N MET A 573 -15.40 14.66 -0.56
CA MET A 573 -15.28 15.17 -1.91
C MET A 573 -13.86 14.99 -2.42
N GLU A 574 -13.73 14.67 -3.70
CA GLU A 574 -12.46 14.40 -4.36
C GLU A 574 -12.40 15.23 -5.65
N MET A 575 -11.30 15.92 -5.86
CA MET A 575 -11.01 16.66 -7.08
C MET A 575 -9.69 16.17 -7.68
N ASP A 576 -9.67 15.99 -8.98
CA ASP A 576 -8.47 15.61 -9.74
C ASP A 576 -8.44 16.38 -11.06
N THR A 577 -7.33 17.02 -11.37
CA THR A 577 -7.15 17.75 -12.63
C THR A 577 -5.72 17.59 -13.15
N ALA A 578 -5.61 17.48 -14.45
CA ALA A 578 -4.35 17.57 -15.18
C ALA A 578 -4.56 18.45 -16.41
N VAL A 579 -3.69 19.44 -16.60
CA VAL A 579 -3.81 20.42 -17.67
C VAL A 579 -2.43 20.97 -18.04
N ARG A 580 -2.23 21.35 -19.30
CA ARG A 580 -1.11 22.19 -19.70
C ARG A 580 -1.49 23.66 -19.60
N LEU A 581 -0.64 24.48 -19.01
CA LEU A 581 -0.92 25.88 -18.73
C LEU A 581 -1.35 26.69 -19.99
N PRO A 582 -0.76 26.50 -21.20
CA PRO A 582 -1.22 27.15 -22.42
C PRO A 582 -2.67 26.82 -22.83
N GLN A 583 -3.25 25.72 -22.35
CA GLN A 583 -4.65 25.36 -22.62
C GLN A 583 -5.64 26.21 -21.82
N VAL A 584 -5.18 26.83 -20.73
CA VAL A 584 -5.99 27.66 -19.85
C VAL A 584 -5.65 29.15 -20.02
N ILE A 585 -4.35 29.44 -20.19
CA ILE A 585 -3.83 30.80 -20.29
C ILE A 585 -3.03 30.93 -21.59
N ALA A 586 -3.59 31.65 -22.55
CA ALA A 586 -2.92 31.87 -23.84
C ALA A 586 -1.57 32.58 -23.65
N GLY A 587 -0.50 32.08 -24.31
CA GLY A 587 0.84 32.63 -24.20
C GLY A 587 1.65 32.23 -22.97
N ALA A 588 1.06 31.42 -22.06
CA ALA A 588 1.79 30.92 -20.92
C ALA A 588 2.88 29.89 -21.33
N PRO A 589 3.95 29.74 -20.56
CA PRO A 589 4.95 28.71 -20.79
C PRO A 589 4.31 27.31 -20.73
N ASP A 590 4.90 26.34 -21.47
CA ASP A 590 4.42 24.95 -21.46
C ASP A 590 4.77 24.26 -20.15
N VAL A 591 3.90 24.45 -19.17
CA VAL A 591 3.94 23.82 -17.85
C VAL A 591 2.78 22.83 -17.75
N ALA A 592 3.09 21.56 -17.50
CA ALA A 592 2.09 20.56 -17.16
C ALA A 592 1.76 20.67 -15.66
N LEU A 593 0.50 20.98 -15.36
CA LEU A 593 -0.01 21.07 -14.00
C LEU A 593 -0.85 19.87 -13.67
N ARG A 594 -0.67 19.33 -12.47
CA ARG A 594 -1.51 18.29 -11.87
C ARG A 594 -1.92 18.74 -10.47
N PHE A 595 -3.20 18.67 -10.21
CA PHE A 595 -3.73 18.98 -8.89
C PHE A 595 -4.73 17.93 -8.47
N ASN A 596 -4.59 17.41 -7.27
CA ASN A 596 -5.60 16.62 -6.63
C ASN A 596 -5.87 17.12 -5.21
N ALA A 597 -7.11 17.01 -4.77
CA ALA A 597 -7.51 17.33 -3.42
C ALA A 597 -8.63 16.40 -2.97
N THR A 598 -8.61 16.04 -1.69
CA THR A 598 -9.63 15.22 -1.06
C THR A 598 -10.00 15.81 0.29
N ALA A 599 -11.28 16.06 0.49
CA ALA A 599 -11.85 16.50 1.76
C ALA A 599 -12.78 15.40 2.29
N ASN A 600 -12.55 14.96 3.52
CA ASN A 600 -13.26 13.84 4.13
C ASN A 600 -13.69 14.19 5.55
N ASP A 601 -14.82 13.64 5.99
CA ASP A 601 -15.20 13.63 7.39
C ASP A 601 -15.95 12.34 7.73
N SER A 602 -16.13 12.07 9.01
CA SER A 602 -16.91 10.93 9.48
C SER A 602 -17.42 11.13 10.90
N ARG A 603 -18.38 10.31 11.27
CA ARG A 603 -18.93 10.24 12.62
C ARG A 603 -19.11 8.79 13.00
N VAL A 604 -18.62 8.42 14.18
CA VAL A 604 -18.80 7.10 14.82
C VAL A 604 -19.82 7.28 15.95
N ASP A 605 -20.91 6.54 15.91
CA ASP A 605 -22.04 6.78 16.82
C ASP A 605 -21.75 6.37 18.28
N ASP A 606 -20.94 5.35 18.51
CA ASP A 606 -20.60 4.85 19.86
C ASP A 606 -19.49 5.67 20.55
N VAL A 607 -18.93 6.65 19.89
CA VAL A 607 -17.88 7.51 20.45
C VAL A 607 -18.49 8.90 20.70
N PRO A 608 -18.35 9.47 21.90
CA PRO A 608 -18.86 10.83 22.17
C PRO A 608 -18.22 11.89 21.26
N GLY A 609 -19.02 12.87 20.77
CA GLY A 609 -18.50 14.00 20.02
C GLY A 609 -17.76 15.01 20.90
N PRO A 610 -17.06 16.00 20.30
CA PRO A 610 -17.12 16.38 18.87
C PRO A 610 -16.06 15.74 17.96
N HIS A 611 -15.09 14.96 18.43
CA HIS A 611 -13.95 14.45 17.65
C HIS A 611 -14.10 12.98 17.28
N ASN A 612 -15.32 12.45 17.27
CA ASN A 612 -15.67 11.04 17.07
C ASN A 612 -15.62 10.60 15.60
N ARG A 613 -14.48 10.80 14.95
CA ARG A 613 -14.22 10.35 13.58
C ARG A 613 -13.63 8.94 13.56
N LEU A 614 -13.62 8.32 12.39
CA LEU A 614 -12.85 7.11 12.17
C LEU A 614 -11.36 7.35 12.44
N ASP A 615 -10.71 6.36 13.01
CA ASP A 615 -9.29 6.41 13.38
C ASP A 615 -8.42 6.75 12.17
N GLU A 616 -7.33 7.48 12.41
CA GLU A 616 -6.36 7.90 11.39
C GLU A 616 -6.96 8.70 10.21
N GLN A 617 -8.23 9.09 10.25
CA GLN A 617 -8.86 9.82 9.14
C GLN A 617 -8.25 11.19 8.91
N VAL A 618 -7.70 11.39 7.71
CA VAL A 618 -7.19 12.68 7.24
C VAL A 618 -8.35 13.48 6.65
N ARG A 619 -8.68 14.64 7.27
CA ARG A 619 -9.81 15.48 6.82
C ARG A 619 -9.60 16.15 5.47
N PHE A 620 -8.37 16.57 5.20
CA PHE A 620 -8.04 17.20 3.92
C PHE A 620 -6.62 16.85 3.52
N SER A 621 -6.45 16.45 2.26
CA SER A 621 -5.16 16.27 1.63
C SER A 621 -5.19 16.85 0.22
N SER A 622 -4.06 17.40 -0.24
CA SER A 622 -3.90 17.88 -1.60
C SER A 622 -2.47 17.70 -2.08
N THR A 623 -2.32 17.49 -3.38
CA THR A 623 -1.01 17.48 -4.06
C THR A 623 -1.10 18.35 -5.29
N LEU A 624 -0.16 19.29 -5.42
CA LEU A 624 0.05 20.12 -6.60
C LEU A 624 1.40 19.75 -7.24
N GLY A 625 1.36 19.27 -8.47
CA GLY A 625 2.53 18.95 -9.28
C GLY A 625 2.65 19.93 -10.45
N ALA A 626 3.87 20.33 -10.77
CA ALA A 626 4.19 21.18 -11.93
C ALA A 626 5.46 20.65 -12.61
N ASP A 627 5.39 20.45 -13.93
CA ASP A 627 6.52 20.00 -14.75
C ASP A 627 6.71 20.96 -15.91
N HIS A 628 7.93 21.43 -16.11
CA HIS A 628 8.29 22.37 -17.17
C HIS A 628 9.50 21.86 -17.96
N GLN A 629 9.33 21.76 -19.26
CA GLN A 629 10.44 21.51 -20.18
C GLN A 629 11.13 22.82 -20.53
N ILE A 630 12.26 23.11 -19.85
CA ILE A 630 13.03 24.34 -20.06
C ILE A 630 13.57 24.39 -21.48
N ARG A 631 14.05 23.24 -21.97
CA ARG A 631 14.53 23.03 -23.34
C ARG A 631 14.48 21.56 -23.70
N THR A 632 14.63 21.24 -24.98
CA THR A 632 14.70 19.85 -25.43
C THR A 632 15.74 19.07 -24.62
N GLY A 633 15.31 18.00 -23.97
CA GLY A 633 16.18 17.17 -23.14
C GLY A 633 16.41 17.68 -21.71
N TRP A 634 15.81 18.79 -21.28
CA TRP A 634 15.88 19.24 -19.88
C TRP A 634 14.52 19.60 -19.32
N THR A 635 14.06 18.81 -18.36
CA THR A 635 12.81 19.01 -17.64
C THR A 635 13.08 19.25 -16.16
N VAL A 636 12.37 20.19 -15.56
CA VAL A 636 12.34 20.41 -14.11
C VAL A 636 10.91 20.22 -13.61
N GLY A 637 10.79 19.80 -12.37
CA GLY A 637 9.47 19.67 -11.78
C GLY A 637 9.48 19.78 -10.27
N ALA A 638 8.30 20.06 -9.74
CA ALA A 638 8.03 20.18 -8.32
C ALA A 638 6.71 19.50 -7.96
N SER A 639 6.63 18.97 -6.76
CA SER A 639 5.39 18.43 -6.19
C SER A 639 5.26 18.89 -4.74
N TYR A 640 4.16 19.58 -4.43
CA TYR A 640 3.83 19.99 -3.07
C TYR A 640 2.65 19.20 -2.55
N THR A 641 2.86 18.45 -1.47
CA THR A 641 1.82 17.67 -0.81
C THR A 641 1.49 18.27 0.55
N TYR A 642 0.20 18.47 0.79
CA TYR A 642 -0.35 18.97 2.04
C TYR A 642 -1.37 18.00 2.60
N ARG A 643 -1.36 17.79 3.93
CA ARG A 643 -2.41 17.08 4.66
C ARG A 643 -2.70 17.74 5.99
N THR A 644 -3.98 17.78 6.38
CA THR A 644 -4.37 18.28 7.70
C THR A 644 -4.01 17.28 8.79
N GLY A 645 -3.69 17.81 9.94
CA GLY A 645 -3.71 17.11 11.20
C GLY A 645 -5.05 17.29 11.93
N GLY A 646 -5.02 17.06 13.22
CA GLY A 646 -6.16 17.28 14.12
C GLY A 646 -6.27 16.23 15.20
N THR A 647 -7.28 16.35 16.03
CA THR A 647 -7.60 15.41 17.10
C THR A 647 -8.71 14.47 16.65
N VAL A 648 -8.57 13.19 16.96
CA VAL A 648 -9.60 12.16 16.78
C VAL A 648 -9.81 11.48 18.11
N GLN A 649 -11.08 11.28 18.49
CA GLN A 649 -11.44 10.48 19.65
C GLN A 649 -11.65 9.04 19.20
N VAL A 650 -10.69 8.18 19.55
CA VAL A 650 -10.66 6.77 19.11
C VAL A 650 -11.53 5.85 19.98
N SER A 651 -11.71 6.21 21.24
CA SER A 651 -12.63 5.55 22.18
C SER A 651 -13.07 6.55 23.26
N PRO A 652 -14.06 6.24 24.11
CA PRO A 652 -14.44 7.13 25.20
C PRO A 652 -13.24 7.55 26.04
N GLY A 653 -12.99 8.86 26.11
CA GLY A 653 -11.88 9.45 26.84
C GLY A 653 -10.49 9.27 26.23
N GLN A 654 -10.32 8.60 25.09
CA GLN A 654 -9.02 8.45 24.42
C GLN A 654 -8.97 9.24 23.11
N PHE A 655 -7.89 9.99 22.91
CA PHE A 655 -7.70 10.88 21.77
C PHE A 655 -6.34 10.64 21.13
N GLU A 656 -6.32 10.69 19.81
CA GLU A 656 -5.10 10.77 19.01
C GLU A 656 -4.98 12.13 18.34
N ILE A 657 -3.74 12.61 18.23
CA ILE A 657 -3.42 13.92 17.67
C ILE A 657 -2.38 13.74 16.58
N ALA A 658 -2.65 14.24 15.39
CA ALA A 658 -1.71 14.29 14.28
C ALA A 658 -1.47 15.73 13.84
N SER A 659 -0.24 16.06 13.42
CA SER A 659 0.09 17.38 12.86
C SER A 659 -0.21 17.46 11.38
N TYR A 660 -0.15 18.71 10.87
CA TYR A 660 -0.13 18.99 9.44
C TYR A 660 1.10 18.36 8.79
N GLY A 661 0.90 17.67 7.65
CA GLY A 661 1.97 17.22 6.78
C GLY A 661 2.19 18.22 5.65
N ARG A 662 3.45 18.60 5.36
CA ARG A 662 3.84 19.49 4.27
C ARG A 662 5.14 18.98 3.68
N GLU A 663 5.07 18.49 2.45
CA GLU A 663 6.22 17.96 1.74
C GLU A 663 6.39 18.69 0.40
N LEU A 664 7.61 19.06 0.07
CA LEU A 664 8.00 19.61 -1.23
C LEU A 664 9.06 18.72 -1.82
N ASP A 665 8.76 18.14 -2.97
CA ASP A 665 9.68 17.32 -3.74
C ASP A 665 10.05 18.07 -5.02
N LEU A 666 11.33 18.10 -5.35
CA LEU A 666 11.89 18.79 -6.53
C LEU A 666 12.69 17.80 -7.36
N TYR A 667 12.69 17.95 -8.67
CA TYR A 667 13.60 17.20 -9.53
C TYR A 667 14.06 18.00 -10.75
N SER A 668 15.20 17.59 -11.30
CA SER A 668 15.70 17.99 -12.59
C SER A 668 16.15 16.75 -13.37
N LEU A 669 15.69 16.63 -14.62
CA LEU A 669 15.92 15.50 -15.50
C LEU A 669 16.59 15.98 -16.79
N TRP A 670 17.77 15.47 -17.08
CA TRP A 670 18.50 15.68 -18.32
C TRP A 670 18.48 14.42 -19.18
N THR A 671 17.99 14.52 -20.39
CA THR A 671 18.09 13.48 -21.43
C THR A 671 19.34 13.71 -22.26
N LEU A 672 20.28 12.78 -22.19
CA LEU A 672 21.60 12.84 -22.82
C LEU A 672 21.58 12.23 -24.24
N GLY A 673 20.55 12.53 -25.02
CA GLY A 673 20.27 11.90 -26.31
C GLY A 673 20.05 10.38 -26.17
N THR A 674 20.72 9.60 -27.00
CA THR A 674 20.70 8.14 -26.96
C THR A 674 21.54 7.53 -25.83
N ARG A 675 22.38 8.34 -25.15
CA ARG A 675 23.30 7.85 -24.11
C ARG A 675 22.66 7.61 -22.77
N GLY A 676 21.43 8.12 -22.55
CA GLY A 676 20.70 7.88 -21.30
C GLY A 676 20.10 9.13 -20.69
N LYS A 677 19.77 9.04 -19.39
CA LYS A 677 19.15 10.13 -18.63
C LYS A 677 19.86 10.30 -17.29
N LEU A 678 20.07 11.55 -16.90
CA LEU A 678 20.57 11.92 -15.58
C LEU A 678 19.45 12.64 -14.82
N ARG A 679 19.19 12.22 -13.59
CA ARG A 679 18.18 12.85 -12.73
C ARG A 679 18.79 13.22 -11.39
N LEU A 680 18.53 14.45 -10.97
CA LEU A 680 18.76 14.92 -9.61
C LEU A 680 17.41 15.17 -8.95
N SER A 681 17.17 14.62 -7.76
CA SER A 681 15.94 14.84 -6.98
C SER A 681 16.27 15.24 -5.55
N LEU A 682 15.37 16.04 -4.97
CA LEU A 682 15.38 16.47 -3.58
C LEU A 682 13.98 16.24 -3.01
N ASN A 683 13.82 15.21 -2.22
CA ASN A 683 12.55 14.85 -1.61
C ASN A 683 12.47 15.46 -0.21
N ASN A 684 11.26 15.91 0.17
CA ASN A 684 10.98 16.56 1.45
C ASN A 684 11.90 17.78 1.73
N ALA A 685 12.03 18.67 0.73
CA ALA A 685 12.89 19.87 0.82
C ALA A 685 12.52 20.80 1.99
N LEU A 686 11.25 20.80 2.42
CA LEU A 686 10.79 21.64 3.55
C LEU A 686 11.19 21.06 4.92
N HIS A 687 11.53 19.79 5.02
CA HIS A 687 11.95 19.06 6.24
C HIS A 687 11.19 19.49 7.51
N ARG A 688 9.87 19.66 7.39
CA ARG A 688 9.01 20.06 8.51
C ARG A 688 8.84 18.92 9.51
N ALA A 689 9.05 19.21 10.79
CA ALA A 689 8.84 18.24 11.86
C ALA A 689 7.40 17.75 11.89
N MET A 690 7.22 16.47 12.19
CA MET A 690 5.92 15.83 12.39
C MET A 690 5.62 15.79 13.88
N HIS A 691 4.42 16.21 14.27
CA HIS A 691 3.94 16.13 15.64
C HIS A 691 2.84 15.08 15.72
N THR A 692 2.92 14.22 16.71
CA THR A 692 1.88 13.25 17.06
C THR A 692 1.60 13.33 18.56
N GLY A 693 0.44 12.88 18.97
CA GLY A 693 0.13 12.85 20.38
C GLY A 693 -1.00 11.88 20.67
N GLN A 694 -1.09 11.53 21.94
CA GLN A 694 -2.17 10.75 22.50
C GLN A 694 -2.59 11.41 23.79
N SER A 695 -3.87 11.39 24.13
CA SER A 695 -4.33 11.79 25.44
C SER A 695 -5.45 10.90 25.93
N ARG A 696 -5.53 10.76 27.23
CA ARG A 696 -6.60 10.07 27.94
C ARG A 696 -7.19 10.99 28.98
N VAL A 697 -8.51 11.10 28.97
CA VAL A 697 -9.30 11.83 29.97
C VAL A 697 -10.14 10.82 30.72
N SER A 698 -10.05 10.81 32.04
CA SER A 698 -10.81 9.93 32.94
C SER A 698 -11.29 10.69 34.17
N ALA A 699 -12.05 10.05 35.03
CA ALA A 699 -12.46 10.64 36.31
C ALA A 699 -11.26 10.98 37.22
N ASP A 700 -10.13 10.25 37.08
CA ASP A 700 -8.92 10.44 37.88
C ASP A 700 -8.03 11.58 37.36
N GLY A 701 -8.32 12.10 36.16
CA GLY A 701 -7.54 13.19 35.56
C GLY A 701 -7.26 13.01 34.08
N THR A 702 -6.24 13.73 33.60
CA THR A 702 -5.83 13.75 32.19
C THR A 702 -4.38 13.31 32.04
N GLU A 703 -4.11 12.40 31.13
CA GLU A 703 -2.78 12.00 30.69
C GLU A 703 -2.58 12.41 29.23
N GLN A 704 -1.45 13.03 28.89
CA GLN A 704 -1.12 13.48 27.55
C GLN A 704 0.32 13.15 27.21
N LEU A 705 0.54 12.54 26.04
CA LEU A 705 1.84 12.29 25.44
C LEU A 705 1.92 13.01 24.10
N ARG A 706 2.86 13.92 23.92
CA ARG A 706 3.16 14.59 22.66
C ARG A 706 4.53 14.20 22.18
N ARG A 707 4.67 13.97 20.87
CA ARG A 707 5.94 13.62 20.24
C ARG A 707 6.19 14.52 19.05
N GLN A 708 7.45 14.86 18.83
CA GLN A 708 7.93 15.62 17.68
C GLN A 708 9.05 14.85 17.02
N ARG A 709 8.82 14.41 15.78
CA ARG A 709 9.82 13.73 14.95
C ARG A 709 10.41 14.70 13.94
N LYS A 710 11.73 14.80 13.93
CA LYS A 710 12.44 15.57 12.90
C LYS A 710 12.28 14.87 11.53
N ALA A 711 11.98 15.64 10.51
CA ALA A 711 12.02 15.19 9.13
C ALA A 711 13.30 15.68 8.46
N SER A 712 13.77 14.94 7.47
CA SER A 712 15.03 15.25 6.77
C SER A 712 14.85 15.18 5.27
N PRO A 713 15.52 16.08 4.51
CA PRO A 713 15.53 15.98 3.07
C PRO A 713 16.35 14.76 2.63
N LEU A 714 15.91 14.17 1.52
CA LEU A 714 16.64 13.12 0.81
C LEU A 714 17.00 13.65 -0.58
N TRP A 715 18.26 13.83 -0.86
CA TRP A 715 18.71 14.10 -2.22
C TRP A 715 19.22 12.82 -2.88
N ARG A 716 19.03 12.71 -4.21
CA ARG A 716 19.36 11.54 -4.99
C ARG A 716 19.81 11.91 -6.39
N LEU A 717 20.89 11.31 -6.82
CA LEU A 717 21.39 11.34 -8.19
C LEU A 717 21.17 9.97 -8.82
N GLN A 718 20.54 9.92 -10.00
CA GLN A 718 20.24 8.68 -10.73
C GLN A 718 20.70 8.82 -12.19
N LEU A 719 21.41 7.81 -12.66
CA LEU A 719 21.83 7.67 -14.04
C LEU A 719 21.14 6.44 -14.65
N GLU A 720 20.43 6.65 -15.75
CA GLU A 720 19.76 5.61 -16.53
C GLU A 720 20.48 5.45 -17.86
N LEU A 721 21.00 4.26 -18.16
CA LEU A 721 21.76 3.93 -19.34
C LEU A 721 21.02 2.88 -20.18
N PRO A 722 20.69 3.12 -21.46
CA PRO A 722 20.33 2.06 -22.38
C PRO A 722 21.58 1.19 -22.64
N LEU A 723 21.41 -0.13 -22.72
CA LEU A 723 22.46 -1.10 -22.98
C LEU A 723 22.27 -1.75 -24.35
#